data_4094b32c1c99f58e2e0c29c07026d97e
#
_entry.id   4094b32c1c99f58e2e0c29c07026d97e
#
_cell.length_a   1.000
_cell.length_b   1.000
_cell.length_c   1.000
_cell.angle_alpha   90.00
_cell.angle_beta   90.00
_cell.angle_gamma   90.00
#
_symmetry.space_group_name_H-M   'P 1'
#
loop_
_entity.id
_entity.type
_entity.pdbx_description
1 polymer ?
#
loop_
_entity_poly.entity_id
_entity_poly.type
_entity_poly.pdbx_seq_one_letter_code
_entity_poly.pdbx_strand_id
1 'polypeptide(L)'
;MNFKNKIDMPLEILKKIFYFIFFISITSYSQESLDEQKLLLIEALKEFSETSSVTGREDNASEYLKSFLKNSNLKEDKLGNLILEIGSGLPKTLITVPIDEPGYVISEIKPNGYMRFTPVGFGRVGKLYDQFMQGHEVKINSEKKYTIGVSTVPSSHFESLRKNPESKKEPFTWHEGYIDIGASSIEEVYQNGIELLDPVSLNKKPVVINDSLIAAPNIKIKAAGLALAVIAKFINKKSVKGKLVFAWTVQELINGKGIESVINKYGPFDKIYRFNRFLDSDSIGTDQIIVNEKFYKDESNIIKVKPILSFRNSASNIDFDKLKIYEIGIASKYSNSPVEMIAINDVINLISYISNSQKIQLSHYYDFPDKKKQKKTLFKSYSEYESILGELINKYGVSTSENSVRNHIIKKLPSWAKPIVDEKGNLILTFGEGENHKVFVAHMDETGYIVNDIKNDGRLELKMLGGMLPWLWEAQPATIHLRHKKITGVFEPRLDYLTSKKRKSNFPLNVNAGFLSKSEALEAGVIIGETTITMPKEMIRLNENRVTGRSFDDRVGCAALILALNKINPRELKNKITFVWSVEEEIGLRGAKHSAINLKNASIVYPVDTYVSSDDPYKDESFANAPLGNGAVIRVLESINFVSRENFKMIRKLADNNNIKTQYGMTSGGTDGQPFLSYGIPSVPISWPGRYSHSPIEIMDLRDMNSLVKLIKAVIED
;
A
#
# COMPACT_ATOMS: atom_id res chain seq x y z
N MET A 1 1.77 -44.22 -63.06
CA MET A 1 2.56 -43.04 -63.45
C MET A 1 3.26 -42.50 -62.21
N ASN A 2 4.57 -42.75 -62.13
CA ASN A 2 5.46 -42.30 -61.05
C ASN A 2 5.87 -40.85 -61.28
N PHE A 3 5.67 -39.97 -60.27
CA PHE A 3 6.40 -38.72 -60.21
C PHE A 3 7.11 -38.63 -58.86
N LYS A 4 8.39 -39.03 -58.85
CA LYS A 4 9.38 -38.66 -57.85
C LYS A 4 10.05 -37.39 -58.34
N ASN A 5 9.69 -36.24 -57.87
CA ASN A 5 10.49 -35.01 -57.96
C ASN A 5 11.35 -34.90 -56.71
N LYS A 6 12.59 -35.28 -56.80
CA LYS A 6 13.64 -34.86 -55.89
C LYS A 6 13.98 -33.40 -56.18
N ILE A 7 13.74 -32.54 -55.26
CA ILE A 7 14.29 -31.18 -55.29
C ILE A 7 15.70 -31.26 -54.71
N ASP A 8 16.70 -31.31 -55.61
CA ASP A 8 18.11 -31.15 -55.23
C ASP A 8 18.40 -29.69 -54.97
N MET A 9 18.31 -29.30 -53.70
CA MET A 9 18.72 -27.99 -53.24
C MET A 9 20.24 -27.91 -53.07
N PRO A 10 20.95 -26.90 -53.63
CA PRO A 10 22.38 -26.79 -53.54
C PRO A 10 22.85 -26.78 -52.07
N LEU A 11 23.91 -27.52 -51.76
CA LEU A 11 24.48 -27.69 -50.44
C LEU A 11 24.81 -26.36 -49.73
N GLU A 12 25.09 -25.31 -50.49
CA GLU A 12 25.29 -23.95 -49.98
C GLU A 12 24.03 -23.28 -49.43
N ILE A 13 22.85 -23.56 -50.03
CA ILE A 13 21.57 -23.04 -49.54
C ILE A 13 21.17 -23.78 -48.28
N LEU A 14 21.38 -25.10 -48.22
CA LEU A 14 21.17 -25.87 -47.01
C LEU A 14 22.06 -25.40 -45.83
N LYS A 15 23.35 -25.07 -46.11
CA LYS A 15 24.24 -24.50 -45.10
C LYS A 15 23.77 -23.12 -44.63
N LYS A 16 23.32 -22.24 -45.52
CA LYS A 16 22.79 -20.92 -45.14
C LYS A 16 21.50 -21.03 -44.33
N ILE A 17 20.61 -21.96 -44.67
CA ILE A 17 19.38 -22.22 -43.91
C ILE A 17 19.72 -22.79 -42.54
N PHE A 18 20.69 -23.73 -42.46
CA PHE A 18 21.15 -24.29 -41.20
C PHE A 18 21.83 -23.24 -40.30
N TYR A 19 22.67 -22.37 -40.87
CA TYR A 19 23.24 -21.25 -40.14
C TYR A 19 22.18 -20.23 -39.67
N PHE A 20 21.15 -19.96 -40.49
CA PHE A 20 20.07 -19.05 -40.15
C PHE A 20 19.18 -19.64 -39.04
N ILE A 21 18.82 -20.92 -39.12
CA ILE A 21 18.04 -21.61 -38.06
C ILE A 21 18.87 -21.73 -36.79
N PHE A 22 20.17 -22.01 -36.88
CA PHE A 22 21.08 -22.11 -35.74
C PHE A 22 21.27 -20.72 -35.08
N PHE A 23 21.34 -19.65 -35.87
CA PHE A 23 21.44 -18.28 -35.35
C PHE A 23 20.14 -17.83 -34.68
N ILE A 24 18.96 -18.16 -35.24
CA ILE A 24 17.65 -17.89 -34.63
C ILE A 24 17.48 -18.70 -33.34
N SER A 25 17.90 -19.96 -33.30
CA SER A 25 17.79 -20.78 -32.09
C SER A 25 18.75 -20.33 -30.97
N ILE A 26 19.94 -19.83 -31.32
CA ILE A 26 20.87 -19.26 -30.32
C ILE A 26 20.36 -17.91 -29.80
N THR A 27 19.81 -17.06 -30.66
CA THR A 27 19.25 -15.77 -30.23
C THR A 27 17.98 -15.93 -29.41
N SER A 28 17.07 -16.84 -29.76
CA SER A 28 15.88 -17.14 -28.96
C SER A 28 16.24 -17.79 -27.62
N TYR A 29 17.18 -18.72 -27.57
CA TYR A 29 17.65 -19.33 -26.33
C TYR A 29 18.37 -18.34 -25.41
N SER A 30 19.12 -17.39 -25.97
CA SER A 30 19.75 -16.29 -25.20
C SER A 30 18.74 -15.29 -24.67
N GLN A 31 17.68 -14.99 -25.41
CA GLN A 31 16.62 -14.07 -25.00
C GLN A 31 15.76 -14.70 -23.88
N GLU A 32 15.35 -15.95 -24.02
CA GLU A 32 14.57 -16.69 -23.01
C GLU A 32 15.35 -16.81 -21.69
N SER A 33 16.64 -17.07 -21.73
CA SER A 33 17.52 -17.06 -20.55
C SER A 33 17.66 -15.67 -19.91
N LEU A 34 17.65 -14.60 -20.68
CA LEU A 34 17.74 -13.22 -20.18
C LEU A 34 16.43 -12.80 -19.50
N ASP A 35 15.30 -13.18 -20.08
CA ASP A 35 13.98 -12.88 -19.52
C ASP A 35 13.75 -13.65 -18.19
N GLU A 36 14.22 -14.90 -18.09
CA GLU A 36 14.18 -15.68 -16.84
C GLU A 36 15.04 -15.02 -15.75
N GLN A 37 16.25 -14.59 -16.06
CA GLN A 37 17.13 -13.88 -15.12
C GLN A 37 16.51 -12.56 -14.64
N LYS A 38 15.84 -11.84 -15.55
CA LYS A 38 15.11 -10.60 -15.21
C LYS A 38 13.97 -10.87 -14.23
N LEU A 39 13.18 -11.93 -14.45
CA LEU A 39 12.11 -12.34 -13.54
C LEU A 39 12.63 -12.70 -12.15
N LEU A 40 13.71 -13.48 -12.07
CA LEU A 40 14.35 -13.83 -10.80
C LEU A 40 14.87 -12.59 -10.06
N LEU A 41 15.45 -11.64 -10.77
CA LEU A 41 15.90 -10.36 -10.20
C LEU A 41 14.73 -9.54 -9.65
N ILE A 42 13.60 -9.48 -10.38
CA ILE A 42 12.38 -8.82 -9.94
C ILE A 42 11.88 -9.43 -8.64
N GLU A 43 11.77 -10.76 -8.56
CA GLU A 43 11.29 -11.42 -7.34
C GLU A 43 12.25 -11.18 -6.15
N ALA A 44 13.54 -11.26 -6.34
CA ALA A 44 14.53 -10.97 -5.29
C ALA A 44 14.46 -9.49 -4.85
N LEU A 45 14.26 -8.55 -5.77
CA LEU A 45 14.05 -7.13 -5.44
C LEU A 45 12.78 -6.92 -4.63
N LYS A 46 11.68 -7.60 -4.99
CA LYS A 46 10.43 -7.56 -4.22
C LYS A 46 10.64 -8.04 -2.80
N GLU A 47 11.27 -9.19 -2.62
CA GLU A 47 11.55 -9.77 -1.30
C GLU A 47 12.46 -8.85 -0.46
N PHE A 48 13.55 -8.36 -1.04
CA PHE A 48 14.47 -7.49 -0.32
C PHE A 48 13.83 -6.14 0.02
N SER A 49 12.96 -5.61 -0.83
CA SER A 49 12.25 -4.35 -0.58
C SER A 49 11.24 -4.45 0.57
N GLU A 50 10.70 -5.64 0.84
CA GLU A 50 9.79 -5.88 1.98
C GLU A 50 10.52 -6.00 3.32
N THR A 51 11.86 -6.13 3.33
CA THR A 51 12.64 -6.18 4.58
C THR A 51 12.79 -4.78 5.17
N SER A 52 12.52 -4.63 6.46
CA SER A 52 12.81 -3.39 7.18
C SER A 52 14.30 -3.28 7.43
N SER A 53 14.84 -2.06 7.25
CA SER A 53 16.24 -1.76 7.51
C SER A 53 16.41 -0.34 8.07
N VAL A 54 15.54 0.03 9.01
CA VAL A 54 15.61 1.34 9.67
C VAL A 54 17.00 1.55 10.23
N THR A 55 17.59 2.73 9.97
CA THR A 55 18.97 3.02 10.35
C THR A 55 19.24 2.77 11.83
N GLY A 56 20.29 2.02 12.15
CA GLY A 56 20.60 1.52 13.49
C GLY A 56 19.79 0.26 13.91
N ARG A 57 18.97 -0.28 13.01
CA ARG A 57 18.18 -1.51 13.17
C ARG A 57 18.07 -2.27 11.83
N GLU A 58 19.22 -2.51 11.19
CA GLU A 58 19.29 -3.11 9.86
C GLU A 58 19.26 -4.64 9.86
N ASP A 59 18.99 -5.27 11.01
CA ASP A 59 19.10 -6.73 11.22
C ASP A 59 18.33 -7.55 10.16
N ASN A 60 17.10 -7.17 9.81
CA ASN A 60 16.30 -7.91 8.84
C ASN A 60 16.90 -7.87 7.43
N ALA A 61 17.45 -6.75 7.00
CA ALA A 61 18.13 -6.64 5.71
C ALA A 61 19.46 -7.41 5.72
N SER A 62 20.20 -7.37 6.84
CA SER A 62 21.42 -8.14 7.05
C SER A 62 21.14 -9.64 6.97
N GLU A 63 20.09 -10.15 7.62
CA GLU A 63 19.70 -11.55 7.57
C GLU A 63 19.26 -11.98 6.16
N TYR A 64 18.56 -11.12 5.40
CA TYR A 64 18.25 -11.40 4.01
C TYR A 64 19.53 -11.59 3.19
N LEU A 65 20.50 -10.66 3.30
CA LEU A 65 21.78 -10.73 2.57
C LEU A 65 22.64 -11.93 3.00
N LYS A 66 22.68 -12.27 4.29
CA LYS A 66 23.34 -13.49 4.78
C LYS A 66 22.72 -14.75 4.16
N SER A 67 21.39 -14.81 4.08
CA SER A 67 20.68 -15.91 3.44
C SER A 67 20.97 -15.99 1.94
N PHE A 68 20.97 -14.82 1.26
CA PHE A 68 21.28 -14.73 -0.18
C PHE A 68 22.72 -15.16 -0.49
N LEU A 69 23.68 -14.74 0.35
CA LEU A 69 25.12 -15.06 0.22
C LEU A 69 25.52 -16.34 0.98
N LYS A 70 24.58 -17.21 1.30
CA LYS A 70 24.84 -18.49 1.94
C LYS A 70 25.97 -19.22 1.21
N ASN A 71 26.90 -19.83 1.95
CA ASN A 71 28.12 -20.49 1.46
C ASN A 71 29.25 -19.53 0.99
N SER A 72 29.12 -18.22 1.16
CA SER A 72 30.24 -17.29 1.06
C SER A 72 30.90 -17.08 2.43
N ASN A 73 32.17 -16.66 2.44
CA ASN A 73 32.87 -16.34 3.69
C ASN A 73 32.51 -14.90 4.15
N LEU A 74 31.20 -14.65 4.31
CA LEU A 74 30.67 -13.35 4.74
C LEU A 74 30.96 -13.15 6.23
N LYS A 75 31.52 -12.00 6.59
CA LYS A 75 31.82 -11.59 7.97
C LYS A 75 30.90 -10.46 8.35
N GLU A 76 30.51 -10.41 9.61
CA GLU A 76 29.82 -9.28 10.21
C GLU A 76 30.73 -8.62 11.24
N ASP A 77 30.85 -7.30 11.20
CA ASP A 77 31.59 -6.58 12.22
C ASP A 77 30.69 -6.20 13.43
N LYS A 78 31.30 -5.61 14.46
CA LYS A 78 30.56 -5.25 15.69
C LYS A 78 29.52 -4.13 15.49
N LEU A 79 29.59 -3.40 14.38
CA LEU A 79 28.64 -2.35 14.04
C LEU A 79 27.45 -2.90 13.24
N GLY A 80 27.59 -4.12 12.67
CA GLY A 80 26.60 -4.75 11.81
C GLY A 80 26.91 -4.68 10.31
N ASN A 81 28.09 -4.12 9.90
CA ASN A 81 28.47 -4.15 8.49
C ASN A 81 28.74 -5.59 8.06
N LEU A 82 28.27 -5.95 6.86
CA LEU A 82 28.55 -7.23 6.23
C LEU A 82 29.72 -7.07 5.25
N ILE A 83 30.76 -7.88 5.39
CA ILE A 83 31.99 -7.79 4.62
C ILE A 83 32.34 -9.14 3.97
N LEU A 84 32.62 -9.12 2.67
CA LEU A 84 33.10 -10.26 1.92
C LEU A 84 34.40 -9.90 1.19
N GLU A 85 35.46 -10.64 1.46
CA GLU A 85 36.77 -10.46 0.82
C GLU A 85 37.01 -11.56 -0.21
N ILE A 86 37.39 -11.19 -1.45
CA ILE A 86 37.71 -12.12 -2.54
C ILE A 86 39.03 -11.73 -3.18
N GLY A 87 39.89 -12.71 -3.42
CA GLY A 87 41.24 -12.51 -3.97
C GLY A 87 42.27 -12.08 -2.93
N SER A 88 43.46 -11.73 -3.37
CA SER A 88 44.56 -11.32 -2.52
C SER A 88 45.55 -10.40 -3.27
N GLY A 89 46.37 -9.65 -2.54
CA GLY A 89 47.33 -8.74 -3.12
C GLY A 89 46.75 -7.39 -3.56
N LEU A 90 47.47 -6.71 -4.42
CA LEU A 90 47.11 -5.36 -4.94
C LEU A 90 46.66 -5.45 -6.42
N PRO A 91 45.80 -4.55 -6.88
CA PRO A 91 45.18 -3.47 -6.12
C PRO A 91 44.10 -3.98 -5.15
N LYS A 92 43.91 -3.26 -4.04
CA LYS A 92 42.83 -3.51 -3.09
C LYS A 92 41.68 -2.54 -3.34
N THR A 93 40.55 -3.05 -3.75
CA THR A 93 39.35 -2.25 -4.11
C THR A 93 38.21 -2.51 -3.15
N LEU A 94 37.62 -1.44 -2.62
CA LEU A 94 36.36 -1.51 -1.87
C LEU A 94 35.19 -1.21 -2.81
N ILE A 95 34.13 -2.07 -2.76
CA ILE A 95 32.84 -1.81 -3.40
C ILE A 95 31.81 -1.86 -2.30
N THR A 96 31.15 -0.73 -2.04
CA THR A 96 30.30 -0.58 -0.85
C THR A 96 28.96 0.05 -1.16
N VAL A 97 27.93 -0.41 -0.46
CA VAL A 97 26.55 0.08 -0.52
C VAL A 97 25.97 0.18 0.87
N PRO A 98 25.27 1.28 1.23
CA PRO A 98 24.52 1.33 2.46
C PRO A 98 23.24 0.45 2.34
N ILE A 99 22.82 -0.15 3.44
CA ILE A 99 21.59 -0.95 3.47
C ILE A 99 20.50 -0.35 4.35
N ASP A 100 20.79 0.72 5.06
CA ASP A 100 19.84 1.39 5.93
C ASP A 100 18.79 2.21 5.17
N GLU A 101 17.65 2.44 5.80
CA GLU A 101 16.56 3.25 5.30
C GLU A 101 16.08 4.26 6.35
N PRO A 102 15.46 5.38 5.92
CA PRO A 102 14.78 6.29 6.84
C PRO A 102 13.65 5.56 7.56
N GLY A 103 13.47 5.86 8.83
CA GLY A 103 12.38 5.29 9.61
C GLY A 103 12.25 5.95 10.98
N TYR A 104 11.56 5.26 11.86
CA TYR A 104 11.24 5.76 13.19
C TYR A 104 11.48 4.66 14.24
N VAL A 105 11.46 5.07 15.49
CA VAL A 105 11.40 4.16 16.65
C VAL A 105 10.25 4.56 17.55
N ILE A 106 9.69 3.59 18.28
CA ILE A 106 8.69 3.85 19.32
C ILE A 106 9.35 4.68 20.42
N SER A 107 8.83 5.87 20.69
CA SER A 107 9.40 6.81 21.69
C SER A 107 8.58 6.90 22.97
N GLU A 108 7.29 6.53 22.94
CA GLU A 108 6.42 6.52 24.10
C GLU A 108 5.24 5.57 23.84
N ILE A 109 4.79 4.86 24.88
CA ILE A 109 3.57 4.05 24.85
C ILE A 109 2.58 4.67 25.84
N LYS A 110 1.41 5.09 25.34
CA LYS A 110 0.37 5.75 26.13
C LYS A 110 -0.49 4.74 26.92
N PRO A 111 -1.09 5.12 28.06
CA PRO A 111 -1.97 4.24 28.82
C PRO A 111 -3.15 3.66 28.02
N ASN A 112 -3.62 4.37 27.01
CA ASN A 112 -4.72 3.96 26.12
C ASN A 112 -4.27 3.14 24.91
N GLY A 113 -3.03 2.66 24.87
CA GLY A 113 -2.50 1.78 23.84
C GLY A 113 -1.97 2.49 22.59
N TYR A 114 -2.15 3.80 22.43
CA TYR A 114 -1.50 4.55 21.35
C TYR A 114 -0.02 4.73 21.62
N MET A 115 0.76 4.78 20.56
CA MET A 115 2.22 4.95 20.65
C MET A 115 2.68 6.21 19.94
N ARG A 116 3.65 6.90 20.54
CA ARG A 116 4.40 7.97 19.88
C ARG A 116 5.63 7.36 19.22
N PHE A 117 6.10 8.02 18.19
CA PHE A 117 7.28 7.58 17.44
C PHE A 117 8.17 8.79 17.15
N THR A 118 9.47 8.55 16.99
CA THR A 118 10.44 9.58 16.66
C THR A 118 11.34 9.10 15.52
N PRO A 119 11.70 9.96 14.58
CA PRO A 119 12.57 9.59 13.48
C PRO A 119 14.00 9.33 13.95
N VAL A 120 14.67 8.42 13.27
CA VAL A 120 16.06 8.08 13.48
C VAL A 120 16.92 8.51 12.28
N GLY A 121 18.14 8.91 12.57
CA GLY A 121 19.11 9.40 11.58
C GLY A 121 19.05 10.93 11.38
N PHE A 122 20.24 11.51 11.17
CA PHE A 122 20.40 12.90 10.78
C PHE A 122 20.42 13.00 9.25
N GLY A 123 19.79 14.05 8.69
CA GLY A 123 19.75 14.23 7.25
C GLY A 123 18.60 13.45 6.61
N ARG A 124 17.40 13.65 7.10
CA ARG A 124 16.18 13.09 6.52
C ARG A 124 16.10 13.40 5.05
N VAL A 125 15.75 12.40 4.34
CA VAL A 125 15.77 12.33 2.90
C VAL A 125 14.66 13.15 2.24
N GLY A 126 13.76 13.77 2.98
CA GLY A 126 12.73 14.65 2.42
C GLY A 126 11.75 15.15 3.47
N LYS A 127 11.39 16.43 3.35
CA LYS A 127 10.39 17.09 4.22
C LYS A 127 9.00 16.45 4.18
N LEU A 128 8.72 15.65 3.14
CA LEU A 128 7.43 14.99 2.93
C LEU A 128 7.40 13.54 3.43
N TYR A 129 8.51 13.00 3.94
CA TYR A 129 8.56 11.60 4.36
C TYR A 129 7.54 11.29 5.46
N ASP A 130 7.42 12.19 6.46
CA ASP A 130 6.40 12.07 7.50
C ASP A 130 4.97 12.10 6.92
N GLN A 131 4.73 12.97 5.92
CA GLN A 131 3.43 13.09 5.26
C GLN A 131 2.99 11.80 4.58
N PHE A 132 3.91 11.07 3.98
CA PHE A 132 3.62 9.81 3.31
C PHE A 132 3.33 8.65 4.28
N MET A 133 3.61 8.83 5.57
CA MET A 133 3.27 7.86 6.60
C MET A 133 1.85 8.07 7.15
N GLN A 134 1.34 9.31 7.17
CA GLN A 134 0.03 9.62 7.74
C GLN A 134 -1.10 8.84 7.07
N GLY A 135 -1.93 8.17 7.85
CA GLY A 135 -3.08 7.42 7.33
C GLY A 135 -2.70 6.15 6.58
N HIS A 136 -1.55 5.56 6.90
CA HIS A 136 -1.07 4.33 6.27
C HIS A 136 -0.59 3.29 7.28
N GLU A 137 -0.52 2.06 6.78
CA GLU A 137 0.02 0.95 7.54
C GLU A 137 1.52 1.13 7.81
N VAL A 138 1.92 0.76 9.02
CA VAL A 138 3.32 0.70 9.45
C VAL A 138 3.65 -0.70 9.96
N LYS A 139 4.91 -1.06 9.85
CA LYS A 139 5.48 -2.29 10.38
C LYS A 139 6.37 -1.95 11.57
N ILE A 140 6.03 -2.48 12.74
CA ILE A 140 6.83 -2.39 13.96
C ILE A 140 7.58 -3.71 14.09
N ASN A 141 8.90 -3.67 14.08
CA ASN A 141 9.73 -4.87 14.14
C ASN A 141 10.29 -5.03 15.55
N SER A 142 9.71 -5.90 16.35
CA SER A 142 10.26 -6.32 17.63
C SER A 142 11.22 -7.50 17.45
N GLU A 143 11.98 -7.86 18.50
CA GLU A 143 12.97 -8.93 18.42
C GLU A 143 12.43 -10.27 17.90
N LYS A 144 11.18 -10.61 18.22
CA LYS A 144 10.61 -11.94 17.94
C LYS A 144 9.68 -11.97 16.74
N LYS A 145 9.03 -10.87 16.42
CA LYS A 145 8.02 -10.77 15.36
C LYS A 145 7.88 -9.33 14.87
N TYR A 146 7.23 -9.16 13.73
CA TYR A 146 6.71 -7.85 13.38
C TYR A 146 5.21 -7.74 13.69
N THR A 147 4.77 -6.55 14.02
CA THR A 147 3.36 -6.21 14.24
C THR A 147 2.95 -5.14 13.24
N ILE A 148 1.80 -5.30 12.60
CA ILE A 148 1.22 -4.27 11.77
C ILE A 148 0.43 -3.31 12.65
N GLY A 149 0.67 -2.03 12.45
CA GLY A 149 -0.10 -0.94 13.02
C GLY A 149 -0.47 0.05 11.94
N VAL A 150 -1.15 1.12 12.31
CA VAL A 150 -1.51 2.22 11.42
C VAL A 150 -1.02 3.54 12.00
N SER A 151 -0.49 4.41 11.15
CA SER A 151 -0.24 5.80 11.52
C SER A 151 -1.55 6.57 11.46
N THR A 152 -1.96 7.12 12.57
CA THR A 152 -3.28 7.72 12.74
C THR A 152 -3.51 8.96 11.87
N VAL A 153 -4.77 9.24 11.57
CA VAL A 153 -5.22 10.40 10.82
C VAL A 153 -6.57 10.86 11.36
N PRO A 154 -6.86 12.17 11.46
CA PRO A 154 -8.21 12.63 11.79
C PRO A 154 -9.18 12.25 10.67
N SER A 155 -10.42 11.88 11.03
CA SER A 155 -11.47 11.63 10.05
C SER A 155 -11.73 12.86 9.19
N SER A 156 -12.00 12.66 7.88
CA SER A 156 -12.43 13.73 6.97
C SER A 156 -13.76 14.39 7.40
N HIS A 157 -14.52 13.73 8.25
CA HIS A 157 -15.81 14.23 8.78
C HIS A 157 -15.67 15.19 9.94
N PHE A 158 -14.51 15.25 10.61
CA PHE A 158 -14.31 16.14 11.76
C PHE A 158 -14.36 17.60 11.35
N GLU A 159 -14.97 18.42 12.19
CA GLU A 159 -15.24 19.83 11.93
C GLU A 159 -13.97 20.63 11.64
N SER A 160 -12.89 20.32 12.33
CA SER A 160 -11.57 20.93 12.14
C SER A 160 -11.06 20.83 10.70
N LEU A 161 -11.42 19.77 9.98
CA LEU A 161 -11.05 19.57 8.57
C LEU A 161 -12.10 20.10 7.60
N ARG A 162 -13.40 20.06 7.96
CA ARG A 162 -14.50 20.56 7.10
C ARG A 162 -14.58 22.08 7.03
N LYS A 163 -14.47 22.77 8.19
CA LYS A 163 -14.59 24.25 8.24
C LYS A 163 -13.37 24.96 7.70
N ASN A 164 -12.22 24.32 7.73
CA ASN A 164 -10.99 24.95 7.26
C ASN A 164 -10.06 23.94 6.58
N PRO A 165 -10.42 23.44 5.38
CA PRO A 165 -9.56 22.53 4.62
C PRO A 165 -8.22 23.16 4.27
N GLU A 166 -8.13 24.50 4.30
CA GLU A 166 -6.86 25.25 4.13
C GLU A 166 -6.05 25.39 5.43
N SER A 167 -6.58 25.03 6.60
CA SER A 167 -5.89 25.21 7.88
C SER A 167 -4.65 24.35 8.03
N LYS A 168 -4.56 23.21 7.33
CA LYS A 168 -3.35 22.41 7.23
C LYS A 168 -2.52 22.78 6.00
N LYS A 169 -1.98 23.99 6.00
CA LYS A 169 -1.04 24.50 4.96
C LYS A 169 0.33 23.84 5.03
N GLU A 170 0.67 23.22 6.17
CA GLU A 170 1.94 22.55 6.40
C GLU A 170 1.79 21.02 6.21
N PRO A 171 2.81 20.34 5.68
CA PRO A 171 2.85 18.88 5.67
C PRO A 171 2.75 18.31 7.09
N PHE A 172 2.16 17.13 7.22
CA PHE A 172 2.14 16.38 8.47
C PHE A 172 3.57 16.13 8.97
N THR A 173 3.74 16.21 10.28
CA THR A 173 5.00 15.89 10.94
C THR A 173 4.78 14.82 12.01
N TRP A 174 5.82 14.05 12.30
CA TRP A 174 5.78 12.99 13.31
C TRP A 174 5.32 13.46 14.71
N HIS A 175 5.51 14.75 15.01
CA HIS A 175 5.05 15.34 16.29
C HIS A 175 3.53 15.29 16.47
N GLU A 176 2.76 15.22 15.37
CA GLU A 176 1.29 15.20 15.39
C GLU A 176 0.75 13.76 15.37
N GLY A 177 1.60 12.76 15.08
CA GLY A 177 1.19 11.39 14.80
C GLY A 177 1.18 10.48 16.01
N TYR A 178 0.38 9.42 15.87
CA TYR A 178 0.38 8.25 16.75
C TYR A 178 0.39 6.99 15.90
N ILE A 179 0.74 5.86 16.53
CA ILE A 179 0.54 4.53 15.94
C ILE A 179 -0.54 3.82 16.74
N ASP A 180 -1.50 3.23 16.03
CA ASP A 180 -2.58 2.42 16.56
C ASP A 180 -2.40 0.98 16.06
N ILE A 181 -2.29 0.02 16.98
CA ILE A 181 -2.27 -1.43 16.71
C ILE A 181 -3.58 -2.10 17.10
N GLY A 182 -4.62 -1.32 17.37
CA GLY A 182 -5.87 -1.81 17.89
C GLY A 182 -5.85 -2.13 19.39
N ALA A 183 -4.78 -1.79 20.12
CA ALA A 183 -4.70 -1.96 21.56
C ALA A 183 -5.57 -0.92 22.28
N SER A 184 -6.09 -1.30 23.45
CA SER A 184 -6.90 -0.44 24.33
C SER A 184 -6.17 -0.04 25.59
N SER A 185 -5.00 -0.65 25.86
CA SER A 185 -4.16 -0.36 27.01
C SER A 185 -2.67 -0.59 26.71
N ILE A 186 -1.82 -0.08 27.58
CA ILE A 186 -0.37 -0.28 27.52
C ILE A 186 0.00 -1.77 27.69
N GLU A 187 -0.75 -2.52 28.50
CA GLU A 187 -0.54 -3.95 28.72
C GLU A 187 -0.77 -4.75 27.43
N GLU A 188 -1.81 -4.40 26.67
CA GLU A 188 -2.05 -5.03 25.36
C GLU A 188 -0.92 -4.74 24.36
N VAL A 189 -0.30 -3.56 24.40
CA VAL A 189 0.87 -3.26 23.57
C VAL A 189 2.05 -4.15 23.94
N TYR A 190 2.37 -4.28 25.23
CA TYR A 190 3.44 -5.17 25.70
C TYR A 190 3.16 -6.65 25.42
N GLN A 191 1.90 -7.11 25.52
CA GLN A 191 1.50 -8.47 25.14
C GLN A 191 1.72 -8.75 23.66
N ASN A 192 1.66 -7.72 22.81
CA ASN A 192 2.06 -7.80 21.42
C ASN A 192 3.58 -7.81 21.22
N GLY A 193 4.37 -7.74 22.29
CA GLY A 193 5.83 -7.81 22.26
C GLY A 193 6.49 -6.54 21.74
N ILE A 194 5.79 -5.40 21.79
CA ILE A 194 6.31 -4.10 21.38
C ILE A 194 6.91 -3.40 22.58
N GLU A 195 8.10 -2.86 22.40
CA GLU A 195 8.85 -2.13 23.42
C GLU A 195 9.30 -0.76 22.88
N LEU A 196 9.82 0.07 23.80
CA LEU A 196 10.46 1.33 23.41
C LEU A 196 11.67 1.04 22.52
N LEU A 197 11.90 1.92 21.56
CA LEU A 197 12.97 1.85 20.55
C LEU A 197 12.80 0.74 19.49
N ASP A 198 11.68 0.01 19.47
CA ASP A 198 11.38 -0.87 18.36
C ASP A 198 11.27 -0.07 17.06
N PRO A 199 11.92 -0.52 15.98
CA PRO A 199 11.92 0.21 14.72
C PRO A 199 10.57 0.14 14.01
N VAL A 200 10.19 1.27 13.42
CA VAL A 200 8.95 1.46 12.67
C VAL A 200 9.28 1.89 11.25
N SER A 201 8.80 1.13 10.29
CA SER A 201 8.91 1.39 8.85
C SER A 201 7.55 1.39 8.18
N LEU A 202 7.48 1.92 6.95
CA LEU A 202 6.27 1.83 6.13
C LEU A 202 6.00 0.37 5.75
N ASN A 203 4.74 -0.08 5.88
CA ASN A 203 4.31 -1.39 5.40
C ASN A 203 3.84 -1.27 3.94
N LYS A 204 4.77 -1.16 2.99
CA LYS A 204 4.48 -1.03 1.57
C LYS A 204 4.99 -2.23 0.78
N LYS A 205 4.11 -2.82 -0.01
CA LYS A 205 4.49 -3.87 -0.95
C LYS A 205 5.08 -3.23 -2.21
N PRO A 206 6.16 -3.77 -2.77
CA PRO A 206 6.72 -3.31 -4.03
C PRO A 206 5.70 -3.52 -5.17
N VAL A 207 5.69 -2.58 -6.11
CA VAL A 207 4.79 -2.59 -7.27
C VAL A 207 5.61 -2.71 -8.54
N VAL A 208 5.30 -3.71 -9.36
CA VAL A 208 5.87 -3.87 -10.70
C VAL A 208 4.92 -3.26 -11.72
N ILE A 209 5.45 -2.43 -12.61
CA ILE A 209 4.70 -1.69 -13.63
C ILE A 209 5.26 -2.08 -15.00
N ASN A 210 4.40 -2.60 -15.88
CA ASN A 210 4.73 -3.02 -17.25
C ASN A 210 5.97 -3.94 -17.35
N ASP A 211 6.21 -4.81 -16.34
CA ASP A 211 7.33 -5.76 -16.25
C ASP A 211 8.74 -5.13 -16.45
N SER A 212 8.83 -3.81 -16.40
CA SER A 212 10.07 -3.06 -16.65
C SER A 212 10.45 -2.11 -15.52
N LEU A 213 9.48 -1.63 -14.76
CA LEU A 213 9.68 -0.70 -13.67
C LEU A 213 9.28 -1.36 -12.34
N ILE A 214 9.97 -1.00 -11.27
CA ILE A 214 9.60 -1.39 -9.90
C ILE A 214 9.59 -0.15 -9.00
N ALA A 215 8.53 -0.03 -8.19
CA ALA A 215 8.37 1.05 -7.22
C ALA A 215 8.24 0.49 -5.80
N ALA A 216 9.03 1.01 -4.88
CA ALA A 216 8.98 0.67 -3.45
C ALA A 216 9.72 1.73 -2.62
N PRO A 217 9.55 1.78 -1.29
CA PRO A 217 10.38 2.61 -0.44
C PRO A 217 11.87 2.26 -0.59
N ASN A 218 12.71 3.27 -0.75
CA ASN A 218 14.18 3.13 -0.79
C ASN A 218 14.70 2.13 -1.86
N ILE A 219 13.95 1.93 -2.95
CA ILE A 219 14.20 0.86 -3.93
C ILE A 219 15.56 0.99 -4.61
N LYS A 220 16.06 2.20 -4.89
CA LYS A 220 17.37 2.36 -5.55
C LYS A 220 18.52 1.81 -4.71
N ILE A 221 18.47 1.98 -3.39
CA ILE A 221 19.49 1.46 -2.48
C ILE A 221 19.33 -0.05 -2.28
N LYS A 222 18.12 -0.54 -2.12
CA LYS A 222 17.84 -1.99 -2.07
C LYS A 222 18.32 -2.67 -3.36
N ALA A 223 18.05 -2.09 -4.51
CA ALA A 223 18.51 -2.60 -5.80
C ALA A 223 20.05 -2.60 -5.93
N ALA A 224 20.70 -1.54 -5.49
CA ALA A 224 22.16 -1.48 -5.46
C ALA A 224 22.74 -2.54 -4.50
N GLY A 225 22.13 -2.72 -3.33
CA GLY A 225 22.53 -3.75 -2.35
C GLY A 225 22.41 -5.16 -2.91
N LEU A 226 21.31 -5.43 -3.62
CA LEU A 226 21.08 -6.73 -4.28
C LEU A 226 22.03 -6.91 -5.48
N ALA A 227 22.25 -5.89 -6.30
CA ALA A 227 23.20 -5.94 -7.41
C ALA A 227 24.61 -6.31 -6.93
N LEU A 228 25.04 -5.70 -5.82
CA LEU A 228 26.32 -6.03 -5.19
C LEU A 228 26.33 -7.49 -4.68
N ALA A 229 25.22 -7.98 -4.12
CA ALA A 229 25.09 -9.37 -3.66
C ALA A 229 25.11 -10.37 -4.83
N VAL A 230 24.46 -10.06 -5.95
CA VAL A 230 24.51 -10.85 -7.18
C VAL A 230 25.96 -10.96 -7.68
N ILE A 231 26.69 -9.84 -7.79
CA ILE A 231 28.09 -9.87 -8.20
C ILE A 231 28.92 -10.74 -7.24
N ALA A 232 28.79 -10.53 -5.95
CA ALA A 232 29.57 -11.25 -4.94
C ALA A 232 29.29 -12.76 -4.91
N LYS A 233 28.03 -13.18 -5.17
CA LYS A 233 27.62 -14.57 -5.19
C LYS A 233 28.09 -15.31 -6.44
N PHE A 234 27.98 -14.67 -7.62
CA PHE A 234 28.21 -15.32 -8.90
C PHE A 234 29.59 -15.02 -9.52
N ILE A 235 30.46 -14.32 -8.81
CA ILE A 235 31.80 -13.99 -9.28
C ILE A 235 32.66 -15.24 -9.51
N ASN A 236 33.27 -15.34 -10.67
CA ASN A 236 34.35 -16.29 -10.90
C ASN A 236 35.60 -15.84 -10.15
N LYS A 237 35.89 -16.45 -9.00
CA LYS A 237 37.00 -16.06 -8.12
C LYS A 237 38.37 -16.08 -8.83
N LYS A 238 38.51 -16.92 -9.87
CA LYS A 238 39.76 -17.01 -10.68
C LYS A 238 39.99 -15.80 -11.59
N SER A 239 38.91 -15.00 -11.90
CA SER A 239 39.00 -13.81 -12.71
C SER A 239 39.47 -12.57 -11.92
N VAL A 240 39.47 -12.66 -10.58
CA VAL A 240 39.77 -11.52 -9.71
C VAL A 240 41.26 -11.23 -9.70
N LYS A 241 41.64 -10.00 -10.09
CA LYS A 241 43.01 -9.49 -9.98
C LYS A 241 43.10 -8.58 -8.77
N GLY A 242 44.03 -8.90 -7.84
CA GLY A 242 44.16 -8.17 -6.58
C GLY A 242 43.09 -8.63 -5.54
N LYS A 243 42.71 -7.72 -4.63
CA LYS A 243 41.75 -8.00 -3.56
C LYS A 243 40.52 -7.12 -3.70
N LEU A 244 39.36 -7.76 -3.82
CA LEU A 244 38.06 -7.10 -3.76
C LEU A 244 37.47 -7.23 -2.36
N VAL A 245 37.00 -6.13 -1.81
CA VAL A 245 36.25 -6.07 -0.54
C VAL A 245 34.86 -5.57 -0.87
N PHE A 246 33.86 -6.43 -0.71
CA PHE A 246 32.45 -6.08 -0.80
C PHE A 246 31.96 -5.72 0.59
N ALA A 247 31.27 -4.59 0.73
CA ALA A 247 30.73 -4.16 2.02
C ALA A 247 29.29 -3.64 1.89
N TRP A 248 28.38 -4.24 2.63
CA TRP A 248 27.04 -3.71 2.89
C TRP A 248 27.09 -2.99 4.23
N THR A 249 27.06 -1.65 4.16
CA THR A 249 27.30 -0.80 5.34
C THR A 249 25.99 -0.39 5.99
N VAL A 250 26.02 -0.22 7.31
CA VAL A 250 24.88 0.20 8.15
C VAL A 250 25.07 1.66 8.57
N GLN A 251 23.99 2.28 9.11
CA GLN A 251 24.01 3.59 9.74
C GLN A 251 24.59 4.71 8.85
N GLU A 252 24.31 4.69 7.55
CA GLU A 252 24.71 5.81 6.68
C GLU A 252 23.98 7.10 7.07
N LEU A 253 22.69 7.01 7.42
CA LEU A 253 21.89 8.15 7.87
C LEU A 253 22.28 8.66 9.27
N ILE A 254 23.19 7.97 9.95
CA ILE A 254 23.85 8.42 11.19
C ILE A 254 25.31 8.79 10.86
N ASN A 255 25.49 9.79 10.01
CA ASN A 255 26.79 10.33 9.62
C ASN A 255 27.77 9.32 9.01
N GLY A 256 27.29 8.28 8.29
CA GLY A 256 28.14 7.34 7.57
C GLY A 256 29.06 6.48 8.44
N LYS A 257 28.64 6.14 9.66
CA LYS A 257 29.47 5.39 10.61
C LYS A 257 29.88 4.01 10.09
N GLY A 258 29.01 3.35 9.33
CA GLY A 258 29.31 2.05 8.74
C GLY A 258 30.48 2.09 7.78
N ILE A 259 30.45 2.98 6.78
CA ILE A 259 31.56 3.11 5.81
C ILE A 259 32.85 3.60 6.46
N GLU A 260 32.78 4.50 7.44
CA GLU A 260 33.93 4.97 8.21
C GLU A 260 34.63 3.79 8.90
N SER A 261 33.86 2.93 9.57
CA SER A 261 34.36 1.71 10.22
C SER A 261 35.06 0.77 9.24
N VAL A 262 34.45 0.54 8.06
CA VAL A 262 35.02 -0.33 7.03
C VAL A 262 36.34 0.22 6.48
N ILE A 263 36.42 1.52 6.20
CA ILE A 263 37.66 2.15 5.71
C ILE A 263 38.76 2.05 6.76
N ASN A 264 38.48 2.35 8.02
CA ASN A 264 39.47 2.31 9.09
C ASN A 264 39.98 0.88 9.37
N LYS A 265 39.08 -0.11 9.36
CA LYS A 265 39.41 -1.48 9.75
C LYS A 265 40.04 -2.29 8.63
N TYR A 266 39.54 -2.10 7.41
CA TYR A 266 39.91 -2.93 6.25
C TYR A 266 40.76 -2.18 5.24
N GLY A 267 41.03 -0.86 5.38
CA GLY A 267 41.91 -0.09 4.53
C GLY A 267 43.41 -0.43 4.73
N PRO A 268 44.31 0.25 4.03
CA PRO A 268 44.01 1.22 2.97
C PRO A 268 43.48 0.56 1.69
N PHE A 269 42.77 1.37 0.88
CA PHE A 269 42.22 0.96 -0.41
C PHE A 269 42.82 1.83 -1.54
N ASP A 270 43.15 1.18 -2.67
CA ASP A 270 43.63 1.88 -3.88
C ASP A 270 42.44 2.58 -4.59
N LYS A 271 41.26 2.01 -4.53
CA LYS A 271 40.00 2.54 -5.10
C LYS A 271 38.83 2.19 -4.22
N ILE A 272 37.82 3.07 -4.17
CA ILE A 272 36.56 2.85 -3.48
C ILE A 272 35.44 3.17 -4.47
N TYR A 273 34.59 2.17 -4.77
CA TYR A 273 33.32 2.35 -5.45
C TYR A 273 32.23 2.39 -4.41
N ARG A 274 31.56 3.54 -4.31
CA ARG A 274 30.52 3.77 -3.31
C ARG A 274 29.20 4.03 -3.99
N PHE A 275 28.18 3.25 -3.65
CA PHE A 275 26.81 3.60 -3.99
C PHE A 275 26.35 4.76 -3.12
N ASN A 276 25.93 5.84 -3.77
CA ASN A 276 25.49 7.04 -3.08
C ASN A 276 23.98 7.24 -3.29
N ARG A 277 23.22 7.20 -2.19
CA ARG A 277 21.76 7.40 -2.21
C ARG A 277 21.34 8.81 -2.66
N PHE A 278 22.23 9.76 -2.55
CA PHE A 278 21.95 11.16 -2.86
C PHE A 278 22.24 11.54 -4.32
N LEU A 279 22.81 10.63 -5.10
CA LEU A 279 22.88 10.80 -6.54
C LEU A 279 21.49 10.52 -7.13
N ASP A 280 20.93 11.52 -7.79
CA ASP A 280 19.57 11.47 -8.31
C ASP A 280 19.47 11.91 -9.77
N SER A 281 18.59 11.27 -10.52
CA SER A 281 18.26 11.63 -11.90
C SER A 281 16.89 11.05 -12.26
N ASP A 282 16.09 11.84 -12.96
CA ASP A 282 14.80 11.41 -13.47
C ASP A 282 14.89 10.52 -14.73
N SER A 283 16.09 10.26 -15.25
CA SER A 283 16.36 9.54 -16.50
C SER A 283 16.31 8.02 -16.30
N ILE A 284 15.20 7.48 -15.81
CA ILE A 284 15.03 6.05 -15.62
C ILE A 284 14.85 5.30 -16.95
N GLY A 285 15.38 4.08 -17.05
CA GLY A 285 15.27 3.23 -18.23
C GLY A 285 16.09 3.70 -19.42
N THR A 286 17.10 4.56 -19.19
CA THR A 286 18.00 5.04 -20.25
C THR A 286 19.27 4.20 -20.37
N ASP A 287 19.36 3.11 -19.62
CA ASP A 287 20.54 2.23 -19.54
C ASP A 287 21.82 2.94 -19.10
N GLN A 288 21.69 4.06 -18.40
CA GLN A 288 22.81 4.89 -17.96
C GLN A 288 23.04 4.77 -16.46
N ILE A 289 24.31 4.80 -16.07
CA ILE A 289 24.74 4.85 -14.68
C ILE A 289 24.98 6.30 -14.26
N ILE A 290 24.50 6.68 -13.11
CA ILE A 290 24.73 8.00 -12.53
C ILE A 290 26.06 7.99 -11.80
N VAL A 291 26.89 9.00 -12.03
CA VAL A 291 28.19 9.12 -11.38
C VAL A 291 28.46 10.57 -10.94
N ASN A 292 29.33 10.71 -9.94
CA ASN A 292 29.87 12.02 -9.56
C ASN A 292 30.94 12.47 -10.56
N GLU A 293 30.88 13.70 -11.04
CA GLU A 293 31.80 14.27 -12.06
C GLU A 293 33.29 14.18 -11.74
N LYS A 294 33.66 14.09 -10.45
CA LYS A 294 35.05 14.36 -9.97
C LYS A 294 36.12 13.41 -10.55
N PHE A 295 35.76 12.16 -10.92
CA PHE A 295 36.76 11.13 -11.26
C PHE A 295 36.49 10.34 -12.55
N TYR A 296 35.42 10.65 -13.28
CA TYR A 296 35.02 9.90 -14.46
C TYR A 296 35.45 10.60 -15.76
N LYS A 297 36.03 9.81 -16.67
CA LYS A 297 36.25 10.19 -18.05
C LYS A 297 34.93 10.13 -18.84
N ASP A 298 34.91 10.76 -20.02
CA ASP A 298 33.73 10.70 -20.89
C ASP A 298 33.51 9.27 -21.39
N GLU A 299 32.44 8.66 -20.95
CA GLU A 299 31.93 7.36 -21.40
C GLU A 299 30.46 7.55 -21.82
N SER A 300 30.03 6.91 -22.90
CA SER A 300 28.70 7.14 -23.51
C SER A 300 27.52 6.73 -22.62
N ASN A 301 27.76 5.86 -21.62
CA ASN A 301 26.71 5.26 -20.78
C ASN A 301 26.69 5.83 -19.34
N ILE A 302 27.16 7.06 -19.17
CA ILE A 302 27.26 7.69 -17.87
C ILE A 302 26.54 9.04 -17.85
N ILE A 303 25.68 9.25 -16.85
CA ILE A 303 25.13 10.56 -16.49
C ILE A 303 25.98 11.16 -15.38
N LYS A 304 26.63 12.29 -15.65
CA LYS A 304 27.40 13.01 -14.66
C LYS A 304 26.52 13.98 -13.90
N VAL A 305 26.47 13.86 -12.58
CA VAL A 305 25.72 14.75 -11.70
C VAL A 305 26.62 15.32 -10.61
N LYS A 306 26.27 16.49 -10.12
CA LYS A 306 26.90 17.04 -8.92
C LYS A 306 26.31 16.34 -7.70
N PRO A 307 27.15 15.91 -6.73
CA PRO A 307 26.63 15.32 -5.49
C PRO A 307 25.83 16.37 -4.72
N ILE A 308 24.60 16.03 -4.35
CA ILE A 308 23.71 16.91 -3.57
C ILE A 308 24.20 17.02 -2.12
N LEU A 309 24.82 15.98 -1.59
CA LEU A 309 25.43 15.94 -0.27
C LEU A 309 26.72 15.14 -0.32
N SER A 310 27.85 15.78 -0.27
CA SER A 310 29.07 15.11 0.15
C SER A 310 29.00 14.87 1.65
N PHE A 311 29.40 13.68 2.11
CA PHE A 311 29.65 13.45 3.54
C PHE A 311 30.73 14.42 4.04
N ARG A 312 30.33 15.59 4.46
CA ARG A 312 31.15 16.44 5.33
C ARG A 312 30.83 16.04 6.77
N ASN A 313 31.38 14.91 7.19
CA ASN A 313 31.33 14.56 8.58
C ASN A 313 32.40 15.33 9.32
N SER A 314 32.02 16.44 9.96
CA SER A 314 32.89 17.22 10.85
C SER A 314 33.44 16.41 12.04
N ALA A 315 32.90 15.21 12.27
CA ALA A 315 33.28 14.28 13.33
C ALA A 315 34.07 13.05 12.82
N SER A 316 34.37 12.95 11.51
CA SER A 316 35.13 11.84 10.95
C SER A 316 36.66 12.15 11.02
N ASN A 317 37.43 11.15 11.44
CA ASN A 317 38.89 11.19 11.38
C ASN A 317 39.43 10.86 9.98
N ILE A 318 38.54 10.57 8.99
CA ILE A 318 38.92 10.26 7.62
C ILE A 318 38.81 11.51 6.77
N ASP A 319 39.92 11.87 6.11
CA ASP A 319 39.94 12.85 5.05
C ASP A 319 39.48 12.20 3.73
N PHE A 320 38.17 12.21 3.50
CA PHE A 320 37.56 11.63 2.31
C PHE A 320 38.01 12.29 1.01
N ASP A 321 38.51 13.53 1.05
CA ASP A 321 39.01 14.24 -0.14
C ASP A 321 40.32 13.67 -0.65
N LYS A 322 41.09 12.99 0.21
CA LYS A 322 42.33 12.30 -0.16
C LYS A 322 42.10 10.89 -0.73
N LEU A 323 40.90 10.34 -0.60
CA LEU A 323 40.60 9.00 -1.10
C LEU A 323 40.06 9.04 -2.54
N LYS A 324 40.44 8.04 -3.34
CA LYS A 324 39.90 7.87 -4.70
C LYS A 324 38.52 7.20 -4.61
N ILE A 325 37.48 7.98 -4.34
CA ILE A 325 36.10 7.50 -4.23
C ILE A 325 35.36 7.78 -5.53
N TYR A 326 34.88 6.71 -6.15
CA TYR A 326 33.98 6.71 -7.32
C TYR A 326 32.55 6.55 -6.82
N GLU A 327 31.79 7.63 -6.81
CA GLU A 327 30.39 7.56 -6.40
C GLU A 327 29.53 7.17 -7.59
N ILE A 328 28.68 6.17 -7.41
CA ILE A 328 27.82 5.59 -8.43
C ILE A 328 26.38 5.47 -7.90
N GLY A 329 25.39 5.49 -8.80
CA GLY A 329 23.99 5.37 -8.46
C GLY A 329 23.16 4.87 -9.63
N ILE A 330 21.87 4.66 -9.38
CA ILE A 330 20.85 4.29 -10.36
C ILE A 330 19.86 5.44 -10.49
N ALA A 331 19.38 5.70 -11.72
CA ALA A 331 18.31 6.66 -11.96
C ALA A 331 17.01 6.23 -11.27
N SER A 332 16.30 7.19 -10.68
CA SER A 332 15.02 6.93 -10.02
C SER A 332 14.07 8.10 -10.20
N LYS A 333 12.77 7.81 -10.25
CA LYS A 333 11.70 8.81 -10.08
C LYS A 333 11.15 8.73 -8.68
N TYR A 334 10.57 9.85 -8.23
CA TYR A 334 9.91 9.97 -6.93
C TYR A 334 10.83 9.60 -5.76
N SER A 335 12.09 9.96 -5.87
CA SER A 335 13.12 9.71 -4.84
C SER A 335 12.65 10.16 -3.47
N ASN A 336 12.99 9.38 -2.44
CA ASN A 336 12.61 9.62 -1.05
C ASN A 336 11.10 9.58 -0.79
N SER A 337 10.35 8.86 -1.62
CA SER A 337 8.94 8.58 -1.43
C SER A 337 8.69 7.08 -1.26
N PRO A 338 7.51 6.67 -0.75
CA PRO A 338 7.13 5.25 -0.66
C PRO A 338 7.01 4.54 -2.01
N VAL A 339 6.97 5.28 -3.09
CA VAL A 339 6.90 4.79 -4.46
C VAL A 339 8.10 5.24 -5.30
N GLU A 340 9.27 5.37 -4.66
CA GLU A 340 10.51 5.54 -5.41
C GLU A 340 10.60 4.47 -6.47
N MET A 341 10.84 4.85 -7.72
CA MET A 341 10.69 3.99 -8.88
C MET A 341 11.99 3.93 -9.70
N ILE A 342 12.40 2.72 -10.07
CA ILE A 342 13.57 2.45 -10.90
C ILE A 342 13.21 1.53 -12.08
N ALA A 343 14.04 1.51 -13.12
CA ALA A 343 13.93 0.53 -14.19
C ALA A 343 14.77 -0.72 -13.85
N ILE A 344 14.22 -1.90 -14.14
CA ILE A 344 14.91 -3.18 -13.90
C ILE A 344 16.19 -3.28 -14.76
N ASN A 345 16.14 -2.79 -15.98
CA ASN A 345 17.30 -2.79 -16.87
C ASN A 345 18.45 -1.94 -16.31
N ASP A 346 18.17 -0.82 -15.61
CA ASP A 346 19.22 -0.01 -15.00
C ASP A 346 19.96 -0.80 -13.89
N VAL A 347 19.28 -1.72 -13.19
CA VAL A 347 19.92 -2.63 -12.22
C VAL A 347 20.84 -3.65 -12.92
N ILE A 348 20.38 -4.21 -14.03
CA ILE A 348 21.19 -5.16 -14.86
C ILE A 348 22.42 -4.44 -15.39
N ASN A 349 22.27 -3.21 -15.86
CA ASN A 349 23.37 -2.39 -16.35
C ASN A 349 24.35 -2.02 -15.24
N LEU A 350 23.89 -1.79 -14.03
CA LEU A 350 24.73 -1.57 -12.87
C LEU A 350 25.61 -2.79 -12.55
N ILE A 351 25.03 -3.99 -12.57
CA ILE A 351 25.78 -5.26 -12.39
C ILE A 351 26.86 -5.38 -13.48
N SER A 352 26.50 -5.12 -14.72
CA SER A 352 27.41 -5.17 -15.87
C SER A 352 28.51 -4.12 -15.77
N TYR A 353 28.17 -2.89 -15.42
CA TYR A 353 29.13 -1.77 -15.27
C TYR A 353 30.20 -2.07 -14.21
N ILE A 354 29.78 -2.53 -13.02
CA ILE A 354 30.72 -2.87 -11.94
C ILE A 354 31.60 -4.04 -12.36
N SER A 355 31.00 -5.09 -12.94
CA SER A 355 31.74 -6.28 -13.37
C SER A 355 32.80 -5.93 -14.42
N ASN A 356 32.45 -5.14 -15.42
CA ASN A 356 33.35 -4.69 -16.47
C ASN A 356 34.45 -3.76 -15.92
N SER A 357 34.11 -2.81 -15.05
CA SER A 357 35.08 -1.88 -14.44
C SER A 357 36.14 -2.58 -13.62
N GLN A 358 35.79 -3.72 -12.98
CA GLN A 358 36.68 -4.55 -12.20
C GLN A 358 37.24 -5.76 -13.00
N LYS A 359 36.87 -5.90 -14.29
CA LYS A 359 37.25 -7.05 -15.15
C LYS A 359 36.82 -8.39 -14.54
N ILE A 360 35.69 -8.42 -13.89
CA ILE A 360 35.11 -9.60 -13.24
C ILE A 360 34.29 -10.40 -14.27
N GLN A 361 34.43 -11.73 -14.24
CA GLN A 361 33.53 -12.65 -14.95
C GLN A 361 32.49 -13.18 -13.98
N LEU A 362 31.22 -13.16 -14.36
CA LEU A 362 30.14 -13.78 -13.62
C LEU A 362 29.76 -15.13 -14.25
N SER A 363 29.31 -16.07 -13.45
CA SER A 363 28.70 -17.32 -13.96
C SER A 363 27.33 -17.02 -14.58
N HIS A 364 26.95 -17.78 -15.61
CA HIS A 364 25.71 -17.54 -16.36
C HIS A 364 24.41 -17.97 -15.63
N TYR A 365 24.49 -18.59 -14.46
CA TYR A 365 23.33 -19.07 -13.71
C TYR A 365 23.14 -18.29 -12.42
N TYR A 366 21.95 -17.70 -12.28
CA TYR A 366 21.51 -17.06 -11.03
C TYR A 366 20.61 -18.03 -10.26
N ASP A 367 21.15 -18.62 -9.18
CA ASP A 367 20.39 -19.40 -8.21
C ASP A 367 19.97 -18.50 -7.05
N PHE A 368 18.70 -18.09 -7.07
CA PHE A 368 18.13 -17.24 -6.03
C PHE A 368 17.50 -18.12 -4.94
N PRO A 369 17.57 -17.71 -3.66
CA PRO A 369 16.99 -18.48 -2.58
C PRO A 369 15.46 -18.56 -2.67
N ASP A 370 14.88 -19.70 -2.32
CA ASP A 370 13.45 -19.89 -2.23
C ASP A 370 12.79 -19.00 -1.19
N LYS A 371 11.59 -18.54 -1.51
CA LYS A 371 10.76 -17.69 -0.64
C LYS A 371 10.43 -18.37 0.69
N LYS A 372 10.79 -17.76 1.80
CA LYS A 372 10.33 -18.19 3.12
C LYS A 372 8.84 -17.83 3.29
N LYS A 373 7.97 -18.86 3.33
CA LYS A 373 6.54 -18.66 3.66
C LYS A 373 6.41 -18.23 5.12
N GLN A 374 5.89 -17.03 5.34
CA GLN A 374 5.53 -16.57 6.69
C GLN A 374 4.23 -17.25 7.16
N LYS A 375 4.20 -17.70 8.42
CA LYS A 375 3.00 -18.24 9.03
C LYS A 375 2.07 -17.08 9.39
N LYS A 376 0.85 -17.06 8.81
CA LYS A 376 -0.23 -16.17 9.27
C LYS A 376 -0.74 -16.64 10.63
N THR A 377 -0.90 -15.72 11.57
CA THR A 377 -1.59 -15.98 12.83
C THR A 377 -3.08 -16.18 12.53
N LEU A 378 -3.63 -17.34 12.90
CA LEU A 378 -5.06 -17.65 12.72
C LEU A 378 -5.81 -17.29 14.01
N PHE A 379 -6.69 -16.30 13.91
CA PHE A 379 -7.67 -15.99 14.95
C PHE A 379 -8.95 -16.79 14.70
N LYS A 380 -9.53 -17.41 15.73
CA LYS A 380 -10.77 -18.21 15.61
C LYS A 380 -12.03 -17.40 15.86
N SER A 381 -11.92 -16.35 16.69
CA SER A 381 -13.06 -15.48 17.03
C SER A 381 -13.55 -14.72 15.81
N TYR A 382 -14.86 -14.71 15.62
CA TYR A 382 -15.53 -13.98 14.51
C TYR A 382 -15.10 -14.36 13.09
N SER A 383 -14.66 -15.59 12.86
CA SER A 383 -14.15 -16.03 11.54
C SER A 383 -15.19 -15.91 10.40
N GLU A 384 -16.48 -16.13 10.68
CA GLU A 384 -17.57 -15.94 9.69
C GLU A 384 -17.69 -14.48 9.28
N TYR A 385 -17.67 -13.55 10.24
CA TYR A 385 -17.76 -12.11 10.01
C TYR A 385 -16.55 -11.61 9.21
N GLU A 386 -15.36 -12.04 9.64
CA GLU A 386 -14.10 -11.73 8.98
C GLU A 386 -14.05 -12.26 7.54
N SER A 387 -14.56 -13.48 7.30
CA SER A 387 -14.58 -14.07 5.95
C SER A 387 -15.47 -13.27 5.00
N ILE A 388 -16.73 -13.00 5.38
CA ILE A 388 -17.66 -12.27 4.51
C ILE A 388 -17.21 -10.84 4.28
N LEU A 389 -16.78 -10.13 5.33
CA LEU A 389 -16.29 -8.78 5.23
C LEU A 389 -15.01 -8.70 4.37
N GLY A 390 -14.02 -9.58 4.62
CA GLY A 390 -12.78 -9.61 3.87
C GLY A 390 -12.99 -9.92 2.39
N GLU A 391 -13.94 -10.79 2.05
CA GLU A 391 -14.31 -11.06 0.66
C GLU A 391 -14.93 -9.82 -0.03
N LEU A 392 -15.78 -9.05 0.69
CA LEU A 392 -16.37 -7.81 0.18
C LEU A 392 -15.33 -6.70 0.04
N ILE A 393 -14.43 -6.55 1.02
CA ILE A 393 -13.32 -5.58 0.94
C ILE A 393 -12.46 -5.83 -0.30
N ASN A 394 -12.20 -7.09 -0.65
CA ASN A 394 -11.43 -7.43 -1.85
C ASN A 394 -12.16 -7.13 -3.17
N LYS A 395 -13.43 -6.69 -3.13
CA LYS A 395 -14.17 -6.21 -4.31
C LYS A 395 -14.04 -4.70 -4.43
N TYR A 396 -13.61 -4.24 -5.58
CA TYR A 396 -13.52 -2.82 -5.89
C TYR A 396 -14.86 -2.35 -6.47
N GLY A 397 -15.32 -1.20 -6.02
CA GLY A 397 -16.60 -0.62 -6.43
C GLY A 397 -16.62 0.85 -6.11
N VAL A 398 -15.81 1.65 -6.81
CA VAL A 398 -15.91 3.12 -6.74
C VAL A 398 -17.30 3.52 -7.24
N SER A 399 -17.87 4.60 -6.70
CA SER A 399 -19.18 5.15 -7.16
C SER A 399 -19.29 5.12 -8.69
N THR A 400 -20.38 4.61 -9.22
CA THR A 400 -20.66 4.29 -10.63
C THR A 400 -20.08 2.96 -11.16
N SER A 401 -19.31 2.23 -10.36
CA SER A 401 -18.62 0.98 -10.78
C SER A 401 -18.81 -0.17 -9.79
N GLU A 402 -20.00 -0.30 -9.18
CA GLU A 402 -20.29 -1.22 -8.07
C GLU A 402 -20.60 -2.68 -8.50
N ASN A 403 -20.59 -2.96 -9.81
CA ASN A 403 -20.97 -4.26 -10.36
C ASN A 403 -20.25 -5.46 -9.71
N SER A 404 -18.96 -5.31 -9.40
CA SER A 404 -18.16 -6.38 -8.78
C SER A 404 -18.66 -6.72 -7.37
N VAL A 405 -19.05 -5.70 -6.61
CA VAL A 405 -19.59 -5.83 -5.25
C VAL A 405 -20.98 -6.44 -5.31
N ARG A 406 -21.87 -5.89 -6.11
CA ARG A 406 -23.24 -6.39 -6.31
C ARG A 406 -23.26 -7.88 -6.68
N ASN A 407 -22.45 -8.27 -7.67
CA ASN A 407 -22.35 -9.66 -8.10
C ASN A 407 -21.81 -10.58 -7.01
N HIS A 408 -20.95 -10.05 -6.13
CA HIS A 408 -20.46 -10.82 -4.99
C HIS A 408 -21.52 -10.97 -3.91
N ILE A 409 -22.27 -9.92 -3.59
CA ILE A 409 -23.40 -9.97 -2.65
C ILE A 409 -24.40 -11.04 -3.10
N ILE A 410 -24.83 -11.00 -4.37
CA ILE A 410 -25.77 -11.99 -4.93
C ILE A 410 -25.31 -13.43 -4.68
N LYS A 411 -24.00 -13.71 -4.84
CA LYS A 411 -23.44 -15.05 -4.61
C LYS A 411 -23.42 -15.48 -3.14
N LYS A 412 -23.51 -14.53 -2.20
CA LYS A 412 -23.49 -14.80 -0.76
C LYS A 412 -24.88 -14.87 -0.13
N LEU A 413 -25.91 -14.51 -0.89
CA LEU A 413 -27.28 -14.60 -0.40
C LEU A 413 -27.72 -16.07 -0.26
N PRO A 414 -28.61 -16.37 0.71
CA PRO A 414 -29.19 -17.71 0.85
C PRO A 414 -30.04 -18.08 -0.38
N SER A 415 -30.15 -19.36 -0.67
CA SER A 415 -30.81 -19.88 -1.90
C SER A 415 -32.27 -19.46 -2.09
N TRP A 416 -32.97 -19.14 -1.01
CA TRP A 416 -34.36 -18.66 -1.06
C TRP A 416 -34.46 -17.19 -1.50
N ALA A 417 -33.40 -16.39 -1.33
CA ALA A 417 -33.39 -14.98 -1.67
C ALA A 417 -33.36 -14.77 -3.20
N LYS A 418 -34.29 -13.95 -3.68
CA LYS A 418 -34.44 -13.62 -5.11
C LYS A 418 -34.34 -12.11 -5.31
N PRO A 419 -33.14 -11.56 -5.27
CA PRO A 419 -32.92 -10.11 -5.45
C PRO A 419 -33.17 -9.70 -6.90
N ILE A 420 -33.53 -8.44 -7.07
CA ILE A 420 -33.60 -7.77 -8.37
C ILE A 420 -32.60 -6.63 -8.41
N VAL A 421 -32.16 -6.26 -9.59
CA VAL A 421 -31.36 -5.07 -9.82
C VAL A 421 -32.28 -4.03 -10.48
N ASP A 422 -32.41 -2.85 -9.87
CA ASP A 422 -33.22 -1.77 -10.44
C ASP A 422 -32.47 -1.01 -11.56
N GLU A 423 -33.15 -0.07 -12.21
CA GLU A 423 -32.61 0.73 -13.32
C GLU A 423 -31.40 1.58 -12.91
N LYS A 424 -31.31 1.98 -11.63
CA LYS A 424 -30.20 2.75 -11.10
C LYS A 424 -28.97 1.86 -10.81
N GLY A 425 -29.21 0.56 -10.62
CA GLY A 425 -28.18 -0.42 -10.26
C GLY A 425 -28.21 -0.84 -8.78
N ASN A 426 -29.19 -0.41 -8.00
CA ASN A 426 -29.35 -0.93 -6.64
C ASN A 426 -29.71 -2.41 -6.67
N LEU A 427 -29.23 -3.18 -5.70
CA LEU A 427 -29.67 -4.54 -5.47
C LEU A 427 -30.77 -4.55 -4.42
N ILE A 428 -31.95 -5.06 -4.77
CA ILE A 428 -33.14 -5.02 -3.93
C ILE A 428 -33.61 -6.44 -3.66
N LEU A 429 -33.84 -6.75 -2.38
CA LEU A 429 -34.42 -8.01 -1.94
C LEU A 429 -35.60 -7.75 -1.03
N THR A 430 -36.81 -8.16 -1.45
CA THR A 430 -38.04 -8.09 -0.64
C THR A 430 -38.47 -9.47 -0.22
N PHE A 431 -38.82 -9.64 1.07
CA PHE A 431 -39.27 -10.91 1.66
C PHE A 431 -40.16 -10.67 2.88
N GLY A 432 -40.82 -11.73 3.39
CA GLY A 432 -41.83 -11.61 4.42
C GLY A 432 -43.11 -10.97 3.91
N GLU A 433 -44.20 -11.10 4.70
CA GLU A 433 -45.51 -10.58 4.39
C GLU A 433 -46.06 -9.84 5.62
N GLY A 434 -46.80 -8.74 5.42
CA GLY A 434 -47.39 -7.94 6.48
C GLY A 434 -47.65 -6.50 6.07
N GLU A 435 -48.40 -5.79 6.88
CA GLU A 435 -48.74 -4.39 6.65
C GLU A 435 -47.58 -3.45 6.94
N ASN A 436 -46.79 -3.77 7.98
CA ASN A 436 -45.62 -2.98 8.28
C ASN A 436 -44.47 -3.31 7.30
N HIS A 437 -44.03 -2.30 6.58
CA HIS A 437 -42.95 -2.45 5.62
C HIS A 437 -41.68 -1.80 6.14
N LYS A 438 -40.71 -2.58 6.57
CA LYS A 438 -39.39 -2.11 7.08
C LYS A 438 -38.34 -2.19 5.95
N VAL A 439 -37.62 -1.11 5.73
CA VAL A 439 -36.58 -1.03 4.70
C VAL A 439 -35.22 -0.87 5.37
N PHE A 440 -34.23 -1.66 4.94
CA PHE A 440 -32.82 -1.51 5.33
C PHE A 440 -32.02 -1.10 4.11
N VAL A 441 -31.13 -0.13 4.27
CA VAL A 441 -30.29 0.38 3.17
C VAL A 441 -28.84 0.39 3.62
N ALA A 442 -27.94 -0.19 2.79
CA ALA A 442 -26.49 -0.16 2.98
C ALA A 442 -25.83 0.09 1.62
N HIS A 443 -24.82 0.98 1.53
CA HIS A 443 -24.28 1.30 0.23
C HIS A 443 -23.12 0.40 -0.21
N MET A 444 -23.07 0.13 -1.53
CA MET A 444 -22.07 -0.73 -2.16
C MET A 444 -20.84 0.01 -2.62
N ASP A 445 -20.92 1.31 -2.85
CA ASP A 445 -19.81 2.08 -3.38
C ASP A 445 -18.77 2.41 -2.31
N GLU A 446 -17.66 2.90 -2.77
CA GLU A 446 -16.50 3.33 -2.00
C GLU A 446 -15.91 4.58 -2.64
N THR A 447 -15.24 5.40 -1.85
CA THR A 447 -14.49 6.55 -2.35
C THR A 447 -13.33 6.11 -3.25
N GLY A 448 -13.03 6.90 -4.27
CA GLY A 448 -11.95 6.62 -5.21
C GLY A 448 -11.80 7.70 -6.27
N TYR A 449 -11.17 7.35 -7.37
CA TYR A 449 -10.94 8.28 -8.47
C TYR A 449 -11.44 7.72 -9.80
N ILE A 450 -11.74 8.66 -10.73
CA ILE A 450 -12.01 8.37 -12.12
C ILE A 450 -11.01 9.15 -12.99
N VAL A 451 -10.60 8.58 -14.11
CA VAL A 451 -9.72 9.27 -15.07
C VAL A 451 -10.49 10.43 -15.68
N ASN A 452 -9.98 11.65 -15.47
CA ASN A 452 -10.56 12.89 -15.97
C ASN A 452 -9.92 13.34 -17.31
N ASP A 453 -8.60 13.10 -17.46
CA ASP A 453 -7.84 13.34 -18.67
C ASP A 453 -6.60 12.45 -18.72
N ILE A 454 -6.01 12.33 -19.91
CA ILE A 454 -4.73 11.64 -20.14
C ILE A 454 -3.76 12.65 -20.73
N LYS A 455 -2.66 12.89 -20.03
CA LYS A 455 -1.61 13.83 -20.46
C LYS A 455 -0.83 13.29 -21.65
N ASN A 456 -0.19 14.16 -22.42
CA ASN A 456 0.60 13.76 -23.59
C ASN A 456 1.71 12.76 -23.28
N ASP A 457 2.24 12.79 -22.07
CA ASP A 457 3.27 11.87 -21.56
C ASP A 457 2.72 10.58 -20.92
N GLY A 458 1.44 10.28 -21.14
CA GLY A 458 0.77 9.06 -20.69
C GLY A 458 0.29 9.07 -19.24
N ARG A 459 0.57 10.12 -18.45
CA ARG A 459 0.06 10.24 -17.08
C ARG A 459 -1.44 10.44 -17.05
N LEU A 460 -2.11 9.79 -16.10
CA LEU A 460 -3.56 9.84 -15.93
C LEU A 460 -3.92 10.93 -14.92
N GLU A 461 -4.62 11.97 -15.34
CA GLU A 461 -5.17 13.00 -14.46
C GLU A 461 -6.49 12.55 -13.88
N LEU A 462 -6.71 12.75 -12.58
CA LEU A 462 -7.79 12.14 -11.83
C LEU A 462 -8.80 13.17 -11.31
N LYS A 463 -10.06 12.76 -11.28
CA LYS A 463 -11.15 13.41 -10.57
C LYS A 463 -11.60 12.54 -9.41
N MET A 464 -11.74 13.15 -8.23
CA MET A 464 -12.18 12.50 -7.01
C MET A 464 -13.68 12.16 -7.07
N LEU A 465 -14.04 10.98 -6.57
CA LEU A 465 -15.40 10.52 -6.33
C LEU A 465 -15.54 10.17 -4.84
N GLY A 466 -16.42 10.88 -4.14
CA GLY A 466 -16.59 10.80 -2.69
C GLY A 466 -15.71 11.78 -1.91
N GLY A 467 -15.96 11.87 -0.62
CA GLY A 467 -15.30 12.81 0.29
C GLY A 467 -14.06 12.19 0.93
N MET A 468 -12.86 12.45 0.42
CA MET A 468 -11.62 11.90 0.97
C MET A 468 -10.52 12.96 1.08
N LEU A 469 -9.42 12.63 1.76
CA LEU A 469 -8.25 13.48 1.92
C LEU A 469 -7.21 13.16 0.83
N PRO A 470 -7.08 13.97 -0.24
CA PRO A 470 -6.24 13.63 -1.41
C PRO A 470 -4.78 13.36 -1.06
N TRP A 471 -4.23 14.04 -0.04
CA TRP A 471 -2.83 13.86 0.35
C TRP A 471 -2.52 12.49 0.96
N LEU A 472 -3.53 11.72 1.38
CA LEU A 472 -3.34 10.34 1.82
C LEU A 472 -3.15 9.37 0.65
N TRP A 473 -3.45 9.81 -0.58
CA TRP A 473 -3.31 9.01 -1.79
C TRP A 473 -1.98 9.26 -2.51
N GLU A 474 -1.33 10.38 -2.20
CA GLU A 474 -0.05 10.74 -2.79
C GLU A 474 1.05 9.73 -2.43
N ALA A 475 1.92 9.45 -3.40
CA ALA A 475 3.02 8.49 -3.23
C ALA A 475 2.56 7.10 -2.77
N GLN A 476 1.43 6.64 -3.28
CA GLN A 476 0.87 5.32 -2.99
C GLN A 476 0.78 4.45 -4.24
N PRO A 477 0.80 3.12 -4.11
CA PRO A 477 0.45 2.22 -5.20
C PRO A 477 -0.95 2.51 -5.73
N ALA A 478 -1.12 2.39 -7.05
CA ALA A 478 -2.40 2.55 -7.74
C ALA A 478 -2.83 1.26 -8.44
N THR A 479 -4.12 0.98 -8.41
CA THR A 479 -4.78 -0.03 -9.24
C THR A 479 -5.72 0.67 -10.20
N ILE A 480 -5.45 0.53 -11.48
CA ILE A 480 -6.26 1.07 -12.58
C ILE A 480 -7.21 -0.03 -13.05
N HIS A 481 -8.52 0.23 -12.97
CA HIS A 481 -9.57 -0.75 -13.29
C HIS A 481 -10.03 -0.54 -14.73
N LEU A 482 -9.46 -1.31 -15.66
CA LEU A 482 -9.90 -1.36 -17.04
C LEU A 482 -11.09 -2.33 -17.18
N ARG A 483 -11.84 -2.27 -18.27
CA ARG A 483 -13.05 -3.10 -18.48
C ARG A 483 -12.81 -4.61 -18.27
N HIS A 484 -11.66 -5.14 -18.68
CA HIS A 484 -11.38 -6.58 -18.68
C HIS A 484 -10.18 -6.99 -17.85
N LYS A 485 -9.36 -6.03 -17.38
CA LYS A 485 -8.15 -6.30 -16.62
C LYS A 485 -7.88 -5.16 -15.63
N LYS A 486 -6.99 -5.42 -14.70
CA LYS A 486 -6.41 -4.40 -13.82
C LYS A 486 -4.94 -4.25 -14.20
N ILE A 487 -4.47 -3.02 -14.16
CA ILE A 487 -3.04 -2.71 -14.28
C ILE A 487 -2.57 -1.94 -13.06
N THR A 488 -1.28 -1.95 -12.81
CA THR A 488 -0.66 -1.28 -11.69
C THR A 488 -0.04 0.04 -12.12
N GLY A 489 0.03 0.97 -11.18
CA GLY A 489 0.70 2.24 -11.32
C GLY A 489 1.02 2.81 -9.94
N VAL A 490 1.37 4.07 -9.90
CA VAL A 490 1.61 4.82 -8.67
C VAL A 490 0.91 6.17 -8.72
N PHE A 491 0.27 6.56 -7.63
CA PHE A 491 -0.13 7.95 -7.41
C PHE A 491 1.13 8.79 -7.25
N GLU A 492 1.28 9.83 -8.05
CA GLU A 492 2.47 10.66 -8.01
C GLU A 492 2.54 11.46 -6.70
N PRO A 493 3.72 11.58 -6.06
CA PRO A 493 3.91 12.54 -4.99
C PRO A 493 3.83 13.95 -5.56
N ARG A 494 3.13 14.85 -4.87
CA ARG A 494 3.15 16.27 -5.23
C ARG A 494 4.40 16.93 -4.66
N LEU A 495 5.34 17.21 -5.54
CA LEU A 495 6.62 17.83 -5.17
C LEU A 495 6.54 19.34 -5.00
N ASP A 496 5.43 19.98 -5.35
CA ASP A 496 5.20 21.42 -5.17
C ASP A 496 5.23 21.86 -3.70
N TYR A 497 5.00 20.97 -2.74
CA TYR A 497 5.22 21.25 -1.32
C TYR A 497 6.67 21.62 -0.98
N LEU A 498 7.63 21.11 -1.75
CA LEU A 498 9.05 21.41 -1.54
C LEU A 498 9.40 22.83 -1.98
N THR A 499 8.66 23.39 -2.93
CA THR A 499 8.93 24.68 -3.56
C THR A 499 8.02 25.80 -3.05
N SER A 500 6.78 25.53 -2.65
CA SER A 500 5.76 26.57 -2.35
C SER A 500 5.33 26.59 -0.94
N LYS A 501 5.79 26.07 0.08
CA LYS A 501 5.37 26.14 1.51
C LYS A 501 3.84 26.14 1.76
N LYS A 502 2.99 25.97 0.74
CA LYS A 502 1.53 26.00 0.84
C LYS A 502 0.95 24.82 0.08
N ARG A 503 0.15 24.01 0.77
CA ARG A 503 -0.71 23.02 0.07
C ARG A 503 -1.65 23.79 -0.85
N LYS A 504 -1.62 23.47 -2.13
CA LYS A 504 -2.69 23.87 -3.03
C LYS A 504 -3.75 22.78 -2.98
N SER A 505 -4.87 23.05 -2.33
CA SER A 505 -5.94 22.09 -2.05
C SER A 505 -6.60 21.49 -3.31
N ASN A 506 -6.42 22.09 -4.48
CA ASN A 506 -7.20 21.80 -5.69
C ASN A 506 -6.37 21.25 -6.85
N PHE A 507 -5.21 20.69 -6.64
CA PHE A 507 -4.51 20.01 -7.72
C PHE A 507 -5.08 18.62 -7.92
N PRO A 508 -5.43 18.24 -9.17
CA PRO A 508 -5.77 16.86 -9.48
C PRO A 508 -4.55 15.97 -9.21
N LEU A 509 -4.78 14.83 -8.58
CA LEU A 509 -3.77 13.80 -8.49
C LEU A 509 -3.51 13.23 -9.88
N ASN A 510 -2.28 12.80 -10.12
CA ASN A 510 -1.94 12.03 -11.30
C ASN A 510 -1.53 10.61 -10.91
N VAL A 511 -1.74 9.68 -11.84
CA VAL A 511 -1.21 8.33 -11.76
C VAL A 511 -0.24 8.09 -12.91
N ASN A 512 0.93 7.58 -12.57
CA ASN A 512 1.89 7.04 -13.52
C ASN A 512 1.71 5.52 -13.59
N ALA A 513 1.31 5.02 -14.75
CA ALA A 513 1.13 3.59 -15.05
C ALA A 513 2.18 3.06 -16.04
N GLY A 514 3.27 3.82 -16.25
CA GLY A 514 4.36 3.46 -17.15
C GLY A 514 4.06 3.70 -18.64
N PHE A 515 2.97 4.36 -18.98
CA PHE A 515 2.71 4.78 -20.37
C PHE A 515 3.66 5.91 -20.77
N LEU A 516 4.11 5.90 -22.02
CA LEU A 516 5.00 6.92 -22.58
C LEU A 516 4.24 7.98 -23.37
N SER A 517 2.96 7.73 -23.69
CA SER A 517 2.13 8.66 -24.45
C SER A 517 0.64 8.47 -24.14
N LYS A 518 -0.16 9.50 -24.52
CA LYS A 518 -1.63 9.43 -24.47
C LYS A 518 -2.18 8.30 -25.33
N SER A 519 -1.58 8.06 -26.52
CA SER A 519 -1.99 6.99 -27.43
C SER A 519 -1.84 5.62 -26.78
N GLU A 520 -0.70 5.36 -26.15
CA GLU A 520 -0.42 4.09 -25.46
C GLU A 520 -1.42 3.83 -24.32
N ALA A 521 -1.76 4.84 -23.54
CA ALA A 521 -2.75 4.69 -22.48
C ALA A 521 -4.15 4.35 -23.03
N LEU A 522 -4.56 4.98 -24.14
CA LEU A 522 -5.83 4.70 -24.81
C LEU A 522 -5.84 3.27 -25.40
N GLU A 523 -4.77 2.86 -26.06
CA GLU A 523 -4.61 1.51 -26.64
C GLU A 523 -4.59 0.43 -25.55
N ALA A 524 -4.06 0.72 -24.36
CA ALA A 524 -4.11 -0.17 -23.22
C ALA A 524 -5.53 -0.37 -22.65
N GLY A 525 -6.49 0.49 -23.05
CA GLY A 525 -7.90 0.42 -22.67
C GLY A 525 -8.31 1.42 -21.58
N VAL A 526 -7.54 2.48 -21.35
CA VAL A 526 -7.97 3.58 -20.46
C VAL A 526 -9.04 4.41 -21.15
N ILE A 527 -10.17 4.62 -20.46
CA ILE A 527 -11.32 5.40 -20.98
C ILE A 527 -11.57 6.57 -20.03
N ILE A 528 -11.48 7.79 -20.55
CA ILE A 528 -11.78 9.02 -19.82
C ILE A 528 -13.25 9.00 -19.40
N GLY A 529 -13.53 9.28 -18.14
CA GLY A 529 -14.87 9.29 -17.56
C GLY A 529 -15.45 7.91 -17.21
N GLU A 530 -14.70 6.81 -17.46
CA GLU A 530 -15.13 5.44 -17.08
C GLU A 530 -14.08 4.69 -16.23
N THR A 531 -12.80 4.80 -16.60
CA THR A 531 -11.73 4.07 -15.90
C THR A 531 -11.58 4.59 -14.47
N THR A 532 -11.85 3.75 -13.48
CA THR A 532 -11.69 4.08 -12.06
C THR A 532 -10.32 3.65 -11.54
N ILE A 533 -9.84 4.37 -10.52
CA ILE A 533 -8.54 4.13 -9.91
C ILE A 533 -8.67 4.13 -8.40
N THR A 534 -8.04 3.13 -7.78
CA THR A 534 -8.01 2.97 -6.33
C THR A 534 -6.60 2.63 -5.85
N MET A 535 -6.36 2.70 -4.54
CA MET A 535 -5.23 1.99 -3.93
C MET A 535 -5.52 0.48 -3.87
N PRO A 536 -4.51 -0.39 -3.93
CA PRO A 536 -4.65 -1.77 -3.49
C PRO A 536 -5.20 -1.82 -2.06
N LYS A 537 -6.01 -2.82 -1.75
CA LYS A 537 -6.59 -2.98 -0.42
C LYS A 537 -6.60 -4.43 0.02
N GLU A 538 -6.43 -4.62 1.31
CA GLU A 538 -6.54 -5.89 2.00
C GLU A 538 -7.07 -5.60 3.41
N MET A 539 -7.91 -6.47 3.94
CA MET A 539 -8.30 -6.40 5.35
C MET A 539 -7.23 -7.07 6.20
N ILE A 540 -6.71 -6.34 7.17
CA ILE A 540 -5.64 -6.80 8.08
C ILE A 540 -6.19 -6.89 9.50
N ARG A 541 -5.93 -8.01 10.14
CA ARG A 541 -6.23 -8.22 11.56
C ARG A 541 -5.17 -7.53 12.41
N LEU A 542 -5.57 -6.55 13.23
CA LEU A 542 -4.66 -5.85 14.15
C LEU A 542 -4.48 -6.63 15.45
N ASN A 543 -5.60 -7.10 16.03
CA ASN A 543 -5.61 -7.94 17.24
C ASN A 543 -6.79 -8.92 17.19
N GLU A 544 -7.14 -9.54 18.32
CA GLU A 544 -8.22 -10.54 18.39
C GLU A 544 -9.58 -10.05 17.87
N ASN A 545 -9.90 -8.76 18.04
CA ASN A 545 -11.23 -8.22 17.74
C ASN A 545 -11.22 -7.12 16.69
N ARG A 546 -10.08 -6.45 16.44
CA ARG A 546 -10.01 -5.28 15.57
C ARG A 546 -9.34 -5.58 14.26
N VAL A 547 -9.90 -5.01 13.21
CA VAL A 547 -9.41 -5.10 11.83
C VAL A 547 -9.21 -3.70 11.26
N THR A 548 -8.26 -3.57 10.33
CA THR A 548 -8.04 -2.36 9.54
C THR A 548 -8.11 -2.66 8.04
N GLY A 549 -8.48 -1.68 7.28
CA GLY A 549 -8.55 -1.75 5.83
C GLY A 549 -9.19 -0.50 5.25
N ARG A 550 -9.35 -0.46 3.95
CA ARG A 550 -10.06 0.62 3.24
C ARG A 550 -11.46 0.15 2.84
N SER A 551 -12.42 1.05 2.84
CA SER A 551 -13.81 0.81 2.41
C SER A 551 -14.61 -0.07 3.39
N PHE A 552 -14.33 0.02 4.69
CA PHE A 552 -15.27 -0.50 5.68
C PHE A 552 -16.59 0.27 5.60
N ASP A 553 -16.51 1.53 5.28
CA ASP A 553 -17.56 2.41 4.82
C ASP A 553 -17.96 2.06 3.37
N ASP A 554 -19.16 1.46 3.01
CA ASP A 554 -20.00 0.73 3.98
C ASP A 554 -20.08 -0.78 3.65
N ARG A 555 -18.91 -1.39 3.40
CA ARG A 555 -18.85 -2.86 3.22
C ARG A 555 -19.28 -3.61 4.48
N VAL A 556 -19.15 -2.98 5.65
CA VAL A 556 -19.59 -3.57 6.93
C VAL A 556 -21.11 -3.66 6.97
N GLY A 557 -21.83 -2.60 6.59
CA GLY A 557 -23.29 -2.65 6.47
C GLY A 557 -23.75 -3.67 5.43
N CYS A 558 -23.10 -3.70 4.26
CA CYS A 558 -23.37 -4.73 3.26
C CYS A 558 -23.21 -6.14 3.82
N ALA A 559 -22.13 -6.41 4.55
CA ALA A 559 -21.88 -7.72 5.17
C ALA A 559 -22.87 -8.02 6.30
N ALA A 560 -23.23 -6.99 7.10
CA ALA A 560 -24.18 -7.16 8.20
C ALA A 560 -25.57 -7.58 7.70
N LEU A 561 -26.06 -7.01 6.58
CA LEU A 561 -27.31 -7.43 5.95
C LEU A 561 -27.24 -8.90 5.48
N ILE A 562 -26.14 -9.33 4.84
CA ILE A 562 -25.94 -10.73 4.41
C ILE A 562 -25.96 -11.67 5.62
N LEU A 563 -25.20 -11.33 6.68
CA LEU A 563 -25.09 -12.14 7.89
C LEU A 563 -26.42 -12.24 8.65
N ALA A 564 -27.23 -11.17 8.65
CA ALA A 564 -28.56 -11.19 9.23
C ALA A 564 -29.51 -12.12 8.45
N LEU A 565 -29.50 -12.05 7.09
CA LEU A 565 -30.28 -12.94 6.24
C LEU A 565 -30.03 -14.43 6.47
N ASN A 566 -28.75 -14.77 6.72
CA ASN A 566 -28.37 -16.17 7.00
C ASN A 566 -28.87 -16.69 8.36
N LYS A 567 -29.43 -15.81 9.21
CA LYS A 567 -29.86 -16.13 10.59
C LYS A 567 -31.37 -15.99 10.80
N ILE A 568 -32.14 -15.75 9.75
CA ILE A 568 -33.61 -15.62 9.82
C ILE A 568 -34.33 -16.73 9.05
N ASN A 569 -35.57 -16.99 9.47
CA ASN A 569 -36.51 -17.79 8.70
C ASN A 569 -37.55 -16.86 8.04
N PRO A 570 -37.54 -16.66 6.72
CA PRO A 570 -38.44 -15.71 6.07
C PRO A 570 -39.93 -16.08 6.17
N ARG A 571 -40.25 -17.34 6.46
CA ARG A 571 -41.63 -17.82 6.60
C ARG A 571 -42.29 -17.48 7.95
N GLU A 572 -41.47 -17.07 8.93
CA GLU A 572 -41.95 -16.77 10.28
C GLU A 572 -42.13 -15.25 10.50
N LEU A 573 -41.78 -14.44 9.49
CA LEU A 573 -41.82 -12.99 9.59
C LEU A 573 -43.27 -12.48 9.51
N LYS A 574 -43.56 -11.50 10.38
CA LYS A 574 -44.87 -10.83 10.45
C LYS A 574 -44.88 -9.49 9.69
N ASN A 575 -43.75 -9.08 9.18
CA ASN A 575 -43.56 -7.82 8.50
C ASN A 575 -43.01 -8.05 7.09
N LYS A 576 -43.32 -7.12 6.20
CA LYS A 576 -42.67 -7.03 4.89
C LYS A 576 -41.28 -6.34 5.09
N ILE A 577 -40.26 -6.98 4.62
CA ILE A 577 -38.88 -6.47 4.74
C ILE A 577 -38.32 -6.25 3.35
N THR A 578 -37.65 -5.12 3.14
CA THR A 578 -36.88 -4.87 1.92
C THR A 578 -35.45 -4.49 2.30
N PHE A 579 -34.48 -5.22 1.74
CA PHE A 579 -33.07 -4.84 1.77
C PHE A 579 -32.71 -4.15 0.46
N VAL A 580 -32.00 -3.04 0.58
CA VAL A 580 -31.45 -2.28 -0.54
C VAL A 580 -29.95 -2.18 -0.34
N TRP A 581 -29.17 -2.76 -1.23
CA TRP A 581 -27.74 -2.42 -1.37
C TRP A 581 -27.66 -1.35 -2.43
N SER A 582 -27.50 -0.10 -1.98
CA SER A 582 -27.55 1.10 -2.82
C SER A 582 -26.24 1.36 -3.55
N VAL A 583 -26.31 2.15 -4.62
CA VAL A 583 -25.18 2.64 -5.40
C VAL A 583 -25.04 4.15 -5.25
N GLU A 584 -23.82 4.67 -5.50
CA GLU A 584 -23.56 6.11 -5.59
C GLU A 584 -24.00 6.91 -4.34
N GLU A 585 -23.82 6.34 -3.14
CA GLU A 585 -24.05 7.05 -1.87
C GLU A 585 -23.07 8.20 -1.74
N GLU A 586 -21.77 7.92 -1.90
CA GLU A 586 -20.61 8.78 -1.70
C GLU A 586 -20.63 10.07 -2.56
N ILE A 587 -21.38 10.03 -3.64
CA ILE A 587 -21.54 11.16 -4.58
C ILE A 587 -22.96 11.76 -4.53
N GLY A 588 -23.64 11.61 -3.39
CA GLY A 588 -24.88 12.31 -3.06
C GLY A 588 -26.13 11.44 -2.99
N LEU A 589 -26.07 10.25 -2.37
CA LEU A 589 -27.22 9.39 -2.04
C LEU A 589 -28.09 9.01 -3.26
N ARG A 590 -27.47 8.85 -4.44
CA ARG A 590 -28.22 8.76 -5.70
C ARG A 590 -29.03 7.48 -5.82
N GLY A 591 -28.47 6.35 -5.37
CA GLY A 591 -29.18 5.07 -5.33
C GLY A 591 -30.35 5.08 -4.36
N ALA A 592 -30.13 5.63 -3.17
CA ALA A 592 -31.18 5.75 -2.16
C ALA A 592 -32.31 6.72 -2.59
N LYS A 593 -32.00 7.80 -3.29
CA LYS A 593 -33.02 8.69 -3.89
C LYS A 593 -33.94 7.93 -4.84
N HIS A 594 -33.36 7.07 -5.69
CA HIS A 594 -34.14 6.24 -6.60
C HIS A 594 -34.98 5.21 -5.85
N SER A 595 -34.40 4.55 -4.84
CA SER A 595 -35.11 3.56 -4.02
C SER A 595 -36.26 4.19 -3.20
N ALA A 596 -36.08 5.40 -2.65
CA ALA A 596 -37.12 6.09 -1.88
C ALA A 596 -38.38 6.39 -2.72
N ILE A 597 -38.22 6.72 -4.01
CA ILE A 597 -39.34 6.91 -4.94
C ILE A 597 -40.15 5.62 -5.07
N ASN A 598 -39.47 4.48 -5.23
CA ASN A 598 -40.08 3.18 -5.49
C ASN A 598 -40.63 2.52 -4.20
N LEU A 599 -40.12 2.92 -3.03
CA LEU A 599 -40.49 2.41 -1.71
C LEU A 599 -41.26 3.45 -0.86
N LYS A 600 -41.91 4.43 -1.48
CA LYS A 600 -42.61 5.53 -0.82
C LYS A 600 -43.74 5.11 0.15
N ASN A 601 -44.16 3.86 0.13
CA ASN A 601 -45.15 3.28 1.03
C ASN A 601 -44.52 2.48 2.19
N ALA A 602 -43.19 2.55 2.38
CA ALA A 602 -42.55 1.93 3.52
C ALA A 602 -43.00 2.59 4.84
N SER A 603 -43.06 1.81 5.90
CA SER A 603 -43.44 2.30 7.23
C SER A 603 -42.29 2.98 7.94
N ILE A 604 -41.05 2.49 7.71
CA ILE A 604 -39.85 2.96 8.36
C ILE A 604 -38.60 2.50 7.55
N VAL A 605 -37.54 3.32 7.56
CA VAL A 605 -36.24 2.96 6.98
C VAL A 605 -35.14 2.93 8.05
N TYR A 606 -34.29 1.90 7.97
CA TYR A 606 -33.12 1.68 8.80
C TYR A 606 -31.86 1.72 7.89
N PRO A 607 -31.27 2.89 7.67
CA PRO A 607 -29.98 2.94 7.00
C PRO A 607 -28.93 2.30 7.90
N VAL A 608 -28.10 1.48 7.29
CA VAL A 608 -26.97 0.79 7.92
C VAL A 608 -25.72 1.42 7.32
N ASP A 609 -24.89 2.04 8.16
CA ASP A 609 -23.79 2.88 7.66
C ASP A 609 -22.76 3.13 8.76
N THR A 610 -21.55 3.58 8.40
CA THR A 610 -20.48 3.92 9.32
C THR A 610 -20.87 5.06 10.25
N TYR A 611 -20.70 4.90 11.56
CA TYR A 611 -20.66 5.99 12.50
C TYR A 611 -19.22 6.38 12.80
N VAL A 612 -18.84 7.60 12.46
CA VAL A 612 -17.49 8.11 12.74
C VAL A 612 -17.29 8.30 14.23
N SER A 613 -16.52 7.38 14.83
CA SER A 613 -16.22 7.42 16.25
C SER A 613 -15.22 8.56 16.57
N SER A 614 -15.47 9.27 17.65
CA SER A 614 -14.54 10.25 18.24
C SER A 614 -13.62 9.62 19.28
N ASP A 615 -13.52 8.29 19.30
CA ASP A 615 -12.65 7.50 20.18
C ASP A 615 -11.23 7.37 19.58
N ASP A 616 -10.62 8.47 19.22
CA ASP A 616 -9.27 8.55 18.66
C ASP A 616 -8.47 9.72 19.26
N PRO A 617 -7.17 9.85 18.98
CA PRO A 617 -6.35 10.92 19.55
C PRO A 617 -6.76 12.34 19.12
N TYR A 618 -7.50 12.47 18.04
CA TYR A 618 -7.85 13.78 17.45
C TYR A 618 -9.18 14.34 17.96
N LYS A 619 -10.04 13.53 18.54
CA LYS A 619 -11.34 13.86 19.13
C LYS A 619 -12.07 15.02 18.47
N ASP A 620 -13.33 14.87 18.19
CA ASP A 620 -14.20 15.96 17.76
C ASP A 620 -15.43 15.99 18.70
N GLU A 621 -15.60 17.07 19.46
CA GLU A 621 -16.67 17.20 20.46
C GLU A 621 -18.07 17.31 19.82
N SER A 622 -18.16 17.57 18.52
CA SER A 622 -19.43 17.57 17.78
C SER A 622 -19.96 16.15 17.52
N PHE A 623 -19.13 15.12 17.75
CA PHE A 623 -19.50 13.71 17.64
C PHE A 623 -19.62 13.05 19.03
N ALA A 624 -20.60 12.18 19.20
CA ALA A 624 -20.61 11.31 20.36
C ALA A 624 -19.39 10.36 20.30
N ASN A 625 -18.83 10.04 21.45
CA ASN A 625 -17.56 9.29 21.53
C ASN A 625 -17.66 7.89 20.90
N ALA A 626 -18.74 7.14 21.13
CA ALA A 626 -19.01 5.81 20.62
C ALA A 626 -17.76 4.92 20.44
N PRO A 627 -17.07 4.54 21.54
CA PRO A 627 -15.81 3.80 21.47
C PRO A 627 -15.98 2.41 20.86
N LEU A 628 -14.93 1.96 20.16
CA LEU A 628 -14.90 0.64 19.52
C LEU A 628 -15.02 -0.49 20.55
N GLY A 629 -15.82 -1.52 20.23
CA GLY A 629 -16.05 -2.70 21.06
C GLY A 629 -17.21 -2.60 22.02
N ASN A 630 -17.95 -1.47 22.01
CA ASN A 630 -19.09 -1.22 22.90
C ASN A 630 -20.47 -1.43 22.25
N GLY A 631 -20.51 -1.97 21.04
CA GLY A 631 -21.75 -2.35 20.35
C GLY A 631 -22.18 -1.41 19.23
N ALA A 632 -23.30 -1.74 18.61
CA ALA A 632 -23.87 -0.97 17.51
C ALA A 632 -24.26 0.44 17.93
N VAL A 633 -24.24 1.40 16.99
CA VAL A 633 -24.60 2.79 17.24
C VAL A 633 -25.96 3.11 16.68
N ILE A 634 -26.87 3.61 17.53
CA ILE A 634 -28.15 4.19 17.11
C ILE A 634 -27.92 5.69 16.91
N ARG A 635 -27.97 6.17 15.67
CA ARG A 635 -27.82 7.60 15.41
C ARG A 635 -29.12 8.33 15.74
N VAL A 636 -29.06 9.22 16.70
CA VAL A 636 -30.25 10.00 17.14
C VAL A 636 -30.35 11.34 16.41
N LEU A 637 -29.25 11.85 15.91
CA LEU A 637 -29.17 13.11 15.19
C LEU A 637 -28.16 13.00 14.03
N GLU A 638 -28.58 13.40 12.85
CA GLU A 638 -27.80 13.61 11.64
C GLU A 638 -28.02 15.02 11.09
N SER A 639 -27.36 15.38 10.00
CA SER A 639 -27.47 16.73 9.39
C SER A 639 -28.92 17.20 9.14
N ILE A 640 -29.78 16.31 8.67
CA ILE A 640 -31.18 16.60 8.34
C ILE A 640 -32.17 15.57 8.90
N ASN A 641 -31.74 14.71 9.79
CA ASN A 641 -32.58 13.67 10.40
C ASN A 641 -32.49 13.74 11.92
N PHE A 642 -33.63 13.81 12.57
CA PHE A 642 -33.74 13.71 14.02
C PHE A 642 -34.71 12.59 14.37
N VAL A 643 -34.19 11.51 14.94
CA VAL A 643 -34.98 10.32 15.29
C VAL A 643 -35.99 10.69 16.39
N SER A 644 -37.27 10.41 16.18
CA SER A 644 -38.29 10.67 17.17
C SER A 644 -38.03 9.92 18.48
N ARG A 645 -38.47 10.51 19.59
CA ARG A 645 -38.31 9.91 20.91
C ARG A 645 -38.98 8.51 21.02
N GLU A 646 -40.05 8.33 20.27
CA GLU A 646 -40.79 7.08 20.21
C GLU A 646 -39.99 5.98 19.51
N ASN A 647 -39.51 6.26 18.30
CA ASN A 647 -38.68 5.33 17.53
C ASN A 647 -37.38 5.01 18.26
N PHE A 648 -36.78 6.01 18.91
CA PHE A 648 -35.57 5.78 19.71
C PHE A 648 -35.83 4.84 20.89
N LYS A 649 -36.92 5.05 21.65
CA LYS A 649 -37.29 4.16 22.74
C LYS A 649 -37.63 2.75 22.26
N MET A 650 -38.30 2.64 21.12
CA MET A 650 -38.65 1.35 20.51
C MET A 650 -37.39 0.52 20.20
N ILE A 651 -36.44 1.09 19.45
CA ILE A 651 -35.20 0.36 19.05
C ILE A 651 -34.32 0.03 20.26
N ARG A 652 -34.24 0.95 21.25
CA ARG A 652 -33.51 0.72 22.50
C ARG A 652 -34.12 -0.44 23.29
N LYS A 653 -35.45 -0.43 23.49
CA LYS A 653 -36.14 -1.49 24.20
C LYS A 653 -35.94 -2.84 23.52
N LEU A 654 -35.96 -2.86 22.18
CA LEU A 654 -35.71 -4.05 21.39
C LEU A 654 -34.26 -4.55 21.60
N ALA A 655 -33.28 -3.68 21.61
CA ALA A 655 -31.90 -4.03 21.91
C ALA A 655 -31.73 -4.59 23.33
N ASP A 656 -32.31 -3.92 24.34
CA ASP A 656 -32.27 -4.34 25.74
C ASP A 656 -32.92 -5.73 25.94
N ASN A 657 -34.09 -5.95 25.36
CA ASN A 657 -34.81 -7.23 25.43
C ASN A 657 -34.02 -8.41 24.81
N ASN A 658 -33.14 -8.12 23.84
CA ASN A 658 -32.32 -9.12 23.15
C ASN A 658 -30.86 -9.16 23.67
N ASN A 659 -30.56 -8.46 24.77
CA ASN A 659 -29.18 -8.34 25.32
C ASN A 659 -28.16 -7.88 24.29
N ILE A 660 -28.52 -6.92 23.44
CA ILE A 660 -27.66 -6.36 22.40
C ILE A 660 -27.01 -5.07 22.93
N LYS A 661 -25.69 -5.02 22.92
CA LYS A 661 -24.96 -3.81 23.27
C LYS A 661 -25.19 -2.74 22.21
N THR A 662 -25.60 -1.55 22.66
CA THR A 662 -25.80 -0.38 21.78
C THR A 662 -25.24 0.90 22.41
N GLN A 663 -24.90 1.84 21.55
CA GLN A 663 -24.40 3.17 21.86
C GLN A 663 -25.25 4.23 21.14
N TYR A 664 -25.02 5.51 21.41
CA TYR A 664 -25.71 6.61 20.76
C TYR A 664 -24.76 7.38 19.88
N GLY A 665 -25.24 7.82 18.72
CA GLY A 665 -24.50 8.64 17.77
C GLY A 665 -25.21 9.96 17.50
N MET A 666 -24.41 11.03 17.42
CA MET A 666 -24.78 12.33 16.88
C MET A 666 -23.72 12.74 15.88
N THR A 667 -24.12 13.20 14.70
CA THR A 667 -23.21 13.54 13.62
C THR A 667 -23.75 14.66 12.74
N SER A 668 -22.89 15.41 12.10
CA SER A 668 -23.24 16.36 11.06
C SER A 668 -23.31 15.71 9.66
N GLY A 669 -23.01 14.43 9.52
CA GLY A 669 -23.13 13.65 8.29
C GLY A 669 -24.58 13.25 7.99
N GLY A 670 -24.75 12.45 6.93
CA GLY A 670 -26.04 11.90 6.53
C GLY A 670 -25.89 10.43 6.14
N THR A 671 -27.01 9.78 5.89
CA THR A 671 -27.10 8.40 5.42
C THR A 671 -28.12 8.25 4.30
N ASP A 672 -28.15 7.11 3.67
CA ASP A 672 -29.13 6.70 2.66
C ASP A 672 -30.61 6.69 3.18
N GLY A 673 -30.84 6.95 4.45
CA GLY A 673 -32.17 7.18 5.01
C GLY A 673 -32.74 8.56 4.71
N GLN A 674 -31.93 9.56 4.45
CA GLN A 674 -32.38 10.95 4.27
C GLN A 674 -33.38 11.13 3.11
N PRO A 675 -33.21 10.52 1.92
CA PRO A 675 -34.19 10.65 0.85
C PRO A 675 -35.60 10.16 1.20
N PHE A 676 -35.74 9.18 2.10
CA PHE A 676 -37.02 8.65 2.54
C PHE A 676 -37.84 9.64 3.36
N LEU A 677 -37.18 10.53 4.10
CA LEU A 677 -37.86 11.60 4.87
C LEU A 677 -38.73 12.50 3.98
N SER A 678 -38.34 12.69 2.72
CA SER A 678 -39.12 13.50 1.76
C SER A 678 -40.48 12.85 1.41
N TYR A 679 -40.68 11.58 1.73
CA TYR A 679 -41.93 10.83 1.54
C TYR A 679 -42.65 10.58 2.87
N GLY A 680 -42.23 11.25 3.96
CA GLY A 680 -42.83 11.10 5.28
C GLY A 680 -42.46 9.79 5.98
N ILE A 681 -41.46 9.07 5.49
CA ILE A 681 -41.00 7.80 6.07
C ILE A 681 -39.96 8.11 7.13
N PRO A 682 -40.18 7.76 8.42
CA PRO A 682 -39.19 7.98 9.46
C PRO A 682 -37.92 7.14 9.21
N SER A 683 -36.78 7.76 9.45
CA SER A 683 -35.45 7.13 9.33
C SER A 683 -34.83 6.92 10.72
N VAL A 684 -34.45 5.68 11.02
CA VAL A 684 -33.74 5.29 12.25
C VAL A 684 -32.42 4.64 11.89
N PRO A 685 -31.34 5.42 11.73
CA PRO A 685 -30.05 4.86 11.35
C PRO A 685 -29.44 3.99 12.45
N ILE A 686 -29.02 2.79 12.05
CA ILE A 686 -28.31 1.82 12.88
C ILE A 686 -26.94 1.56 12.29
N SER A 687 -25.90 1.78 13.08
CA SER A 687 -24.53 1.94 12.57
C SER A 687 -23.54 1.07 13.33
N TRP A 688 -22.35 1.02 12.82
CA TRP A 688 -21.17 0.49 13.50
C TRP A 688 -20.16 1.62 13.73
N PRO A 689 -19.45 1.66 14.88
CA PRO A 689 -18.45 2.69 15.12
C PRO A 689 -17.17 2.38 14.37
N GLY A 690 -16.64 3.36 13.63
CA GLY A 690 -15.39 3.28 12.89
C GLY A 690 -14.46 4.45 13.18
N ARG A 691 -13.15 4.19 13.30
CA ARG A 691 -12.11 5.23 13.33
C ARG A 691 -11.57 5.48 11.94
N TYR A 692 -11.11 6.70 11.70
CA TYR A 692 -10.39 7.11 10.49
C TYR A 692 -11.20 6.91 9.20
N SER A 693 -12.54 7.05 9.25
CA SER A 693 -13.42 6.92 8.09
C SER A 693 -12.95 7.76 6.91
N HIS A 694 -13.14 7.26 5.69
CA HIS A 694 -12.66 7.81 4.41
C HIS A 694 -11.13 7.91 4.30
N SER A 695 -10.41 7.10 5.07
CA SER A 695 -8.96 6.96 4.97
C SER A 695 -8.54 5.58 4.45
N PRO A 696 -7.27 5.40 4.07
CA PRO A 696 -6.78 4.08 3.67
C PRO A 696 -6.75 3.03 4.77
N ILE A 697 -6.94 3.43 6.05
CA ILE A 697 -6.68 2.61 7.23
C ILE A 697 -7.84 2.67 8.24
N GLU A 698 -9.06 2.63 7.78
CA GLU A 698 -10.23 2.56 8.66
C GLU A 698 -10.08 1.39 9.65
N ILE A 699 -10.51 1.60 10.91
CA ILE A 699 -10.48 0.55 11.94
C ILE A 699 -11.89 0.33 12.48
N MET A 700 -12.26 -0.95 12.59
CA MET A 700 -13.48 -1.38 13.26
C MET A 700 -13.23 -2.53 14.22
N ASP A 701 -14.21 -2.78 15.09
CA ASP A 701 -14.22 -3.91 16.02
C ASP A 701 -15.31 -4.92 15.62
N LEU A 702 -14.93 -6.17 15.45
CA LEU A 702 -15.85 -7.25 15.02
C LEU A 702 -16.95 -7.55 16.05
N ARG A 703 -16.76 -7.14 17.31
CA ARG A 703 -17.81 -7.22 18.35
C ARG A 703 -18.96 -6.25 18.06
N ASP A 704 -18.65 -5.08 17.49
CA ASP A 704 -19.64 -4.07 17.12
C ASP A 704 -20.44 -4.54 15.90
N MET A 705 -19.77 -5.15 14.91
CA MET A 705 -20.43 -5.77 13.77
C MET A 705 -21.37 -6.91 14.21
N ASN A 706 -20.95 -7.73 15.17
CA ASN A 706 -21.82 -8.77 15.74
C ASN A 706 -23.06 -8.17 16.43
N SER A 707 -22.89 -7.06 17.16
CA SER A 707 -24.01 -6.34 17.78
C SER A 707 -24.95 -5.77 16.72
N LEU A 708 -24.42 -5.19 15.64
CA LEU A 708 -25.20 -4.67 14.51
C LEU A 708 -26.02 -5.78 13.83
N VAL A 709 -25.41 -6.92 13.51
CA VAL A 709 -26.10 -8.08 12.91
C VAL A 709 -27.24 -8.59 13.80
N LYS A 710 -27.02 -8.66 15.12
CA LYS A 710 -28.08 -9.03 16.07
C LYS A 710 -29.19 -7.99 16.13
N LEU A 711 -28.86 -6.70 16.06
CA LEU A 711 -29.85 -5.62 16.07
C LEU A 711 -30.70 -5.65 14.80
N ILE A 712 -30.08 -5.79 13.63
CA ILE A 712 -30.78 -5.97 12.35
C ILE A 712 -31.75 -7.15 12.44
N LYS A 713 -31.26 -8.32 12.89
CA LYS A 713 -32.10 -9.52 13.08
C LYS A 713 -33.28 -9.24 14.01
N ALA A 714 -33.09 -8.64 15.17
CA ALA A 714 -34.14 -8.34 16.13
C ALA A 714 -35.17 -7.38 15.53
N VAL A 715 -34.77 -6.36 14.76
CA VAL A 715 -35.69 -5.44 14.06
C VAL A 715 -36.50 -6.17 12.98
N ILE A 716 -35.94 -7.15 12.29
CA ILE A 716 -36.64 -7.94 11.28
C ILE A 716 -37.72 -8.83 11.91
N GLU A 717 -37.40 -9.45 13.06
CA GLU A 717 -38.28 -10.42 13.74
C GLU A 717 -39.36 -9.77 14.63
N ASP A 718 -39.17 -8.49 15.04
CA ASP A 718 -40.15 -7.71 15.81
C ASP A 718 -41.36 -7.33 14.97
#